data_116e98201a66b804e9bab1cc175c5fcf
#
_entry.id   116e98201a66b804e9bab1cc175c5fcf
#
_cell.length_a   1.000
_cell.length_b   1.000
_cell.length_c   1.000
_cell.angle_alpha   90.00
_cell.angle_beta   90.00
_cell.angle_gamma   90.00
#
_symmetry.space_group_name_H-M   'P 1'
#
loop_
_entity.id
_entity.type
_entity.pdbx_description
1 polymer ?
#
loop_
_entity_poly.entity_id
_entity_poly.type
_entity_poly.pdbx_seq_one_letter_code
_entity_poly.pdbx_strand_id
1 'polypeptide(L)'
;VAPRRQEVIKAKTGELKDAHLQNFNISVFVDDTFMEKALGIDRDPKYPLINPRVFYDKTDKKAVEYADLHREAPKEATWGEVDARDLFREIAEGAWDSGDPGLIYKANLNASNPLLGVEIEIASTRFTYIWRAVNPCVTGDTRVLTRHGYVPIAEVYRRAREQGEVVLLTEGVEKDGDPRGFAVEVLVPHVALTVGGKTEVEYSVVKSGVIRVGTRDVYRVVTKEGFEIKATPDHRLLVIRGTRGRPTSYEWKRVDELKPGDLLAIAPIEAPEDVGEDTMPLSVAYLLGRTVGDGSITVDKHNRPHIFVYFAKDELDEAVALVDMLKTEFGSDVRYSLSETKTEIKLEFSGAFARAVASMVPELIHSDSKTRRVPEVVFRSKPRIIAAFLRGLFDADGTVDADSAIRLTSSSRELLRDVQQLLILFGIYSVVYERRRKTAAFRYVTKDGIEKTYTGGETYYELVIKNESRCRFVEKIGLVPRKAARVSLKKCKREKPFATVEKVEYLGREVVYDFGVPEYHRYIAEGIVSHNCAETVQNPFEVCNLTHINLVKFVKPGCVGRTFEERLGCIDWEGLAQAARIGTRFLEDAIERSRTGIKVIDEMNAATRKNGLGIMGFAELLLKLGVPYASWEAVELINRIMGWIYVHALDESAELARERGPFKFFEKSAYAGGELPVLKYQDFVWGRWEKVKHVYPRELQEAGDRLREITMRTREWLRPHLEQLREKVKGGVRNSVVLSIAPTGRTSILAGTTSGVEPIFALAFVRNVTVGTLIEYYEPGIELLKARGLWTPQVRRVVEETGMLRDAPVPDDVKHLLATAMEIGWLWHVLMQASAQQWVDQGISKTINMPANAPKEDVYWAFAFAWAVGVKGITVYRDKSKSVQVIYTGLKQEIKKKLADAKILIKPAALEASIEEVAEEVKLKALEEGKDPYCKTGECG
;
A
#
# COMPACT_ATOMS: atom_id res chain seq x y z
N VAL A 1 1.63 -23.09 4.59
CA VAL A 1 2.63 -22.47 3.72
C VAL A 1 3.15 -23.49 2.73
N ALA A 2 3.00 -23.17 1.47
CA ALA A 2 3.22 -24.03 0.31
C ALA A 2 4.70 -24.41 0.04
N PRO A 3 4.99 -25.36 -0.88
CA PRO A 3 6.36 -25.73 -1.31
C PRO A 3 7.22 -24.58 -1.82
N ARG A 4 6.64 -23.38 -2.06
CA ARG A 4 7.31 -22.17 -2.57
C ARG A 4 7.81 -21.20 -1.49
N ARG A 5 8.00 -21.63 -0.24
CA ARG A 5 8.48 -20.78 0.86
C ARG A 5 9.83 -20.17 0.64
N GLN A 6 10.76 -20.97 0.18
CA GLN A 6 12.09 -20.51 -0.17
C GLN A 6 12.02 -19.41 -1.23
N GLU A 7 11.03 -19.47 -2.13
CA GLU A 7 10.81 -18.43 -3.13
C GLU A 7 10.34 -17.11 -2.50
N VAL A 8 9.49 -17.14 -1.48
CA VAL A 8 9.01 -15.91 -0.79
C VAL A 8 10.13 -15.27 0.04
N ILE A 9 10.91 -16.07 0.79
CA ILE A 9 12.06 -15.57 1.54
C ILE A 9 13.16 -15.11 0.57
N LYS A 10 13.43 -15.88 -0.48
CA LYS A 10 14.44 -15.59 -1.50
C LYS A 10 14.02 -14.53 -2.52
N ALA A 11 12.73 -14.21 -2.62
CA ALA A 11 12.21 -13.19 -3.54
C ALA A 11 12.80 -11.78 -3.33
N LYS A 12 13.43 -11.55 -2.17
CA LYS A 12 14.12 -10.30 -1.81
C LYS A 12 15.62 -10.45 -1.55
N THR A 13 16.22 -11.59 -1.89
CA THR A 13 17.62 -11.88 -1.61
C THR A 13 18.45 -12.09 -2.88
N GLY A 14 19.77 -11.91 -2.81
CA GLY A 14 20.69 -12.14 -3.91
C GLY A 14 20.41 -11.23 -5.11
N GLU A 15 20.44 -11.79 -6.32
CA GLU A 15 20.18 -11.06 -7.57
C GLU A 15 18.72 -10.55 -7.68
N LEU A 16 17.80 -11.10 -6.90
CA LEU A 16 16.37 -10.74 -6.90
C LEU A 16 16.06 -9.57 -5.95
N LYS A 17 16.96 -9.20 -5.03
CA LYS A 17 16.71 -8.18 -4.00
C LYS A 17 16.36 -6.82 -4.58
N ASP A 18 16.91 -6.48 -5.74
CA ASP A 18 16.67 -5.23 -6.47
C ASP A 18 15.63 -5.36 -7.59
N ALA A 19 15.14 -6.58 -7.86
CA ALA A 19 14.30 -6.85 -9.01
C ALA A 19 12.79 -6.86 -8.69
N HIS A 20 12.34 -7.35 -7.53
CA HIS A 20 10.95 -7.74 -7.40
C HIS A 20 10.14 -7.17 -6.23
N LEU A 21 10.67 -6.69 -5.15
CA LEU A 21 9.86 -6.34 -3.97
C LEU A 21 10.51 -5.28 -3.07
N GLN A 22 11.31 -4.37 -3.61
CA GLN A 22 12.13 -3.41 -2.83
C GLN A 22 11.36 -2.59 -1.80
N ASN A 23 10.14 -2.16 -2.12
CA ASN A 23 9.31 -1.31 -1.25
C ASN A 23 8.22 -2.09 -0.53
N PHE A 24 8.35 -3.40 -0.49
CA PHE A 24 7.41 -4.30 0.14
C PHE A 24 7.92 -4.72 1.50
N ASN A 25 7.20 -4.43 2.56
CA ASN A 25 7.53 -4.98 3.87
C ASN A 25 6.84 -6.34 4.02
N ILE A 26 7.63 -7.40 4.05
CA ILE A 26 7.14 -8.75 4.33
C ILE A 26 7.32 -9.00 5.82
N SER A 27 6.29 -9.56 6.46
CA SER A 27 6.42 -10.07 7.83
C SER A 27 5.93 -11.52 7.87
N VAL A 28 6.67 -12.36 8.58
CA VAL A 28 6.32 -13.76 8.80
C VAL A 28 5.78 -13.91 10.21
N PHE A 29 4.57 -14.48 10.33
CA PHE A 29 4.06 -14.89 11.64
C PHE A 29 4.73 -16.18 12.07
N VAL A 30 5.32 -16.17 13.26
CA VAL A 30 5.94 -17.33 13.89
C VAL A 30 5.30 -17.61 15.24
N ASP A 31 5.11 -18.89 15.58
CA ASP A 31 4.63 -19.33 16.88
C ASP A 31 5.78 -19.79 17.79
N ASP A 32 5.48 -20.03 19.08
CA ASP A 32 6.48 -20.44 20.06
C ASP A 32 7.06 -21.81 19.71
N THR A 33 6.26 -22.75 19.19
CA THR A 33 6.73 -24.07 18.77
C THR A 33 7.78 -23.98 17.67
N PHE A 34 7.57 -23.08 16.70
CA PHE A 34 8.59 -22.82 15.68
C PHE A 34 9.86 -22.25 16.29
N MET A 35 9.75 -21.26 17.17
CA MET A 35 10.91 -20.60 17.78
C MET A 35 11.68 -21.54 18.71
N GLU A 36 11.00 -22.38 19.49
CA GLU A 36 11.64 -23.37 20.36
C GLU A 36 12.43 -24.41 19.55
N LYS A 37 11.88 -24.87 18.42
CA LYS A 37 12.57 -25.77 17.50
C LYS A 37 13.74 -25.08 16.77
N ALA A 38 13.53 -23.84 16.32
CA ALA A 38 14.55 -23.05 15.63
C ALA A 38 15.78 -22.76 16.52
N LEU A 39 15.57 -22.55 17.80
CA LEU A 39 16.64 -22.27 18.77
C LEU A 39 17.20 -23.55 19.44
N GLY A 40 16.66 -24.74 19.12
CA GLY A 40 17.14 -26.01 19.66
C GLY A 40 16.72 -26.26 21.11
N ILE A 41 15.74 -25.51 21.63
CA ILE A 41 15.09 -25.74 22.92
C ILE A 41 14.33 -27.06 22.85
N ASP A 42 13.51 -27.23 21.83
CA ASP A 42 13.02 -28.54 21.42
C ASP A 42 14.12 -29.21 20.55
N ARG A 43 14.54 -30.43 20.95
CA ARG A 43 15.62 -31.16 20.25
C ARG A 43 15.23 -31.66 18.87
N ASP A 44 13.93 -31.88 18.61
CA ASP A 44 13.41 -32.26 17.30
C ASP A 44 13.23 -30.98 16.46
N PRO A 45 14.08 -30.75 15.43
CA PRO A 45 13.99 -29.53 14.63
C PRO A 45 12.86 -29.57 13.61
N LYS A 46 12.17 -30.70 13.43
CA LYS A 46 11.14 -30.87 12.43
C LYS A 46 9.90 -30.04 12.74
N TYR A 47 9.56 -29.14 11.86
CA TYR A 47 8.39 -28.30 11.95
C TYR A 47 7.40 -28.63 10.82
N PRO A 48 6.16 -29.04 11.16
CA PRO A 48 5.21 -29.50 10.15
C PRO A 48 4.68 -28.36 9.28
N LEU A 49 4.48 -28.66 8.01
CA LEU A 49 3.89 -27.79 7.01
C LEU A 49 2.42 -28.16 6.81
N ILE A 50 1.53 -27.30 7.22
CA ILE A 50 0.09 -27.57 7.17
C ILE A 50 -0.54 -26.91 5.95
N ASN A 51 -1.31 -27.71 5.20
CA ASN A 51 -2.18 -27.21 4.15
C ASN A 51 -3.46 -26.65 4.75
N PRO A 52 -3.66 -25.33 4.78
CA PRO A 52 -4.86 -24.75 5.37
C PRO A 52 -6.14 -25.25 4.69
N ARG A 53 -6.11 -25.51 3.37
CA ARG A 53 -7.26 -26.03 2.61
C ARG A 53 -7.73 -27.36 3.13
N VAL A 54 -6.81 -28.34 3.20
CA VAL A 54 -7.14 -29.68 3.69
C VAL A 54 -7.56 -29.67 5.16
N PHE A 55 -6.96 -28.77 5.93
CA PHE A 55 -7.33 -28.58 7.32
C PHE A 55 -8.78 -28.10 7.47
N TYR A 56 -9.18 -27.06 6.73
CA TYR A 56 -10.56 -26.52 6.77
C TYR A 56 -11.60 -27.47 6.22
N ASP A 57 -11.24 -28.30 5.23
CA ASP A 57 -12.16 -29.28 4.62
C ASP A 57 -12.44 -30.47 5.56
N LYS A 58 -11.51 -30.79 6.47
CA LYS A 58 -11.57 -31.96 7.36
C LYS A 58 -12.03 -31.67 8.79
N THR A 59 -11.92 -30.42 9.23
CA THR A 59 -12.38 -29.98 10.54
C THR A 59 -13.71 -29.23 10.38
N ASP A 60 -14.82 -29.80 10.75
CA ASP A 60 -16.22 -29.25 10.73
C ASP A 60 -16.38 -27.71 10.70
N LYS A 61 -15.65 -27.00 9.85
CA LYS A 61 -15.71 -25.54 9.59
C LYS A 61 -15.72 -24.62 10.82
N LYS A 62 -15.42 -25.15 12.02
CA LYS A 62 -15.14 -24.31 13.17
C LYS A 62 -13.85 -23.56 12.89
N ALA A 63 -13.85 -22.26 13.10
CA ALA A 63 -12.65 -21.43 13.01
C ALA A 63 -11.64 -21.95 14.04
N VAL A 64 -10.82 -22.91 13.63
CA VAL A 64 -9.74 -23.43 14.46
C VAL A 64 -8.67 -22.36 14.51
N GLU A 65 -8.26 -22.02 15.71
CA GLU A 65 -7.22 -21.03 15.93
C GLU A 65 -5.94 -21.43 15.23
N TYR A 66 -5.31 -20.50 14.52
CA TYR A 66 -3.99 -20.71 13.92
C TYR A 66 -2.93 -21.20 14.93
N ALA A 67 -3.15 -20.96 16.25
CA ALA A 67 -2.31 -21.46 17.33
C ALA A 67 -2.34 -22.98 17.47
N ASP A 68 -3.48 -23.58 17.19
CA ASP A 68 -3.72 -25.02 17.39
C ASP A 68 -3.55 -25.84 16.12
N LEU A 69 -3.35 -25.18 14.94
CA LEU A 69 -3.11 -25.85 13.66
C LEU A 69 -2.03 -26.93 13.75
N HIS A 70 -0.96 -26.69 14.57
CA HIS A 70 0.14 -27.65 14.68
C HIS A 70 -0.12 -28.75 15.71
N ARG A 71 -0.98 -28.53 16.69
CA ARG A 71 -1.33 -29.54 17.71
C ARG A 71 -2.44 -30.47 17.24
N GLU A 72 -3.37 -29.96 16.42
CA GLU A 72 -4.61 -30.64 16.07
C GLU A 72 -4.74 -30.95 14.55
N ALA A 73 -3.73 -30.60 13.73
CA ALA A 73 -3.81 -30.83 12.30
C ALA A 73 -3.88 -32.33 11.99
N PRO A 74 -4.90 -32.77 11.22
CA PRO A 74 -4.94 -34.12 10.73
C PRO A 74 -3.67 -34.43 9.92
N LYS A 75 -3.15 -35.67 10.01
CA LYS A 75 -1.94 -36.05 9.25
C LYS A 75 -2.06 -35.77 7.76
N GLU A 76 -3.25 -35.89 7.22
CA GLU A 76 -3.55 -35.64 5.80
C GLU A 76 -3.47 -34.14 5.43
N ALA A 77 -3.50 -33.25 6.40
CA ALA A 77 -3.29 -31.81 6.17
C ALA A 77 -1.81 -31.43 6.17
N THR A 78 -0.92 -32.34 6.58
CA THR A 78 0.53 -32.07 6.57
C THR A 78 1.11 -32.35 5.19
N TRP A 79 1.69 -31.31 4.56
CA TRP A 79 2.37 -31.41 3.26
C TRP A 79 3.79 -31.96 3.34
N GLY A 80 4.40 -31.87 4.50
CA GLY A 80 5.77 -32.26 4.76
C GLY A 80 6.29 -31.58 6.03
N GLU A 81 7.58 -31.71 6.25
CA GLU A 81 8.28 -31.13 7.40
C GLU A 81 9.48 -30.33 6.88
N VAL A 82 9.88 -29.30 7.63
CA VAL A 82 11.12 -28.54 7.41
C VAL A 82 11.93 -28.53 8.69
N ASP A 83 13.24 -28.38 8.57
CA ASP A 83 14.08 -28.03 9.70
C ASP A 83 13.83 -26.57 10.08
N ALA A 84 13.34 -26.33 11.30
CA ALA A 84 13.00 -24.99 11.79
C ALA A 84 14.25 -24.11 11.94
N ARG A 85 15.42 -24.71 12.25
CA ARG A 85 16.71 -24.02 12.39
C ARG A 85 17.17 -23.45 11.06
N ASP A 86 17.08 -24.26 10.01
CA ASP A 86 17.46 -23.84 8.66
C ASP A 86 16.51 -22.77 8.14
N LEU A 87 15.20 -22.96 8.34
CA LEU A 87 14.21 -21.95 7.92
C LEU A 87 14.39 -20.63 8.67
N PHE A 88 14.68 -20.64 9.96
CA PHE A 88 14.90 -19.42 10.73
C PHE A 88 16.18 -18.70 10.30
N ARG A 89 17.25 -19.44 9.97
CA ARG A 89 18.45 -18.85 9.36
C ARG A 89 18.18 -18.22 8.01
N GLU A 90 17.43 -18.91 7.14
CA GLU A 90 17.03 -18.33 5.82
C GLU A 90 16.23 -17.04 6.00
N ILE A 91 15.32 -16.97 6.97
CA ILE A 91 14.56 -15.74 7.31
C ILE A 91 15.52 -14.63 7.75
N ALA A 92 16.44 -14.91 8.66
CA ALA A 92 17.40 -13.94 9.18
C ALA A 92 18.36 -13.45 8.07
N GLU A 93 18.85 -14.35 7.23
CA GLU A 93 19.70 -14.00 6.07
C GLU A 93 18.95 -13.14 5.04
N GLY A 94 17.68 -13.45 4.79
CA GLY A 94 16.82 -12.65 3.92
C GLY A 94 16.67 -11.22 4.46
N ALA A 95 16.37 -11.08 5.74
CA ALA A 95 16.27 -9.79 6.41
C ALA A 95 17.60 -9.01 6.44
N TRP A 96 18.73 -9.69 6.59
CA TRP A 96 20.06 -9.10 6.50
C TRP A 96 20.37 -8.56 5.10
N ASP A 97 20.00 -9.31 4.05
CA ASP A 97 20.30 -8.95 2.66
C ASP A 97 19.42 -7.79 2.16
N SER A 98 18.15 -7.76 2.53
CA SER A 98 17.17 -6.83 1.96
C SER A 98 16.35 -6.00 2.96
N GLY A 99 16.49 -6.23 4.28
CA GLY A 99 15.64 -5.64 5.32
C GLY A 99 14.29 -6.36 5.49
N ASP A 100 14.05 -7.45 4.75
CA ASP A 100 12.82 -8.23 4.75
C ASP A 100 13.13 -9.75 4.74
N PRO A 101 12.29 -10.60 5.36
CA PRO A 101 11.05 -10.27 6.07
C PRO A 101 11.28 -9.79 7.51
N GLY A 102 10.34 -8.98 8.05
CA GLY A 102 10.20 -8.81 9.48
C GLY A 102 9.55 -10.04 10.13
N LEU A 103 9.57 -10.12 11.46
CA LEU A 103 8.86 -11.16 12.20
C LEU A 103 7.76 -10.60 13.09
N ILE A 104 6.67 -11.37 13.21
CA ILE A 104 5.58 -11.13 14.15
C ILE A 104 5.43 -12.38 15.01
N TYR A 105 5.60 -12.20 16.32
CA TYR A 105 5.56 -13.30 17.30
C TYR A 105 4.14 -13.46 17.81
N LYS A 106 3.45 -14.50 17.36
CA LYS A 106 2.02 -14.71 17.57
C LYS A 106 1.65 -14.79 19.05
N ALA A 107 2.40 -15.52 19.85
CA ALA A 107 2.14 -15.64 21.29
C ALA A 107 2.35 -14.30 22.01
N ASN A 108 3.45 -13.58 21.70
CA ASN A 108 3.71 -12.26 22.27
C ASN A 108 2.60 -11.27 21.93
N LEU A 109 2.15 -11.31 20.66
CA LEU A 109 1.10 -10.44 20.17
C LEU A 109 -0.18 -10.58 20.99
N ASN A 110 -0.61 -11.81 21.25
CA ASN A 110 -1.86 -12.14 21.90
C ASN A 110 -1.79 -12.25 23.44
N ALA A 111 -0.61 -12.30 24.04
CA ALA A 111 -0.46 -12.46 25.49
C ALA A 111 -1.05 -11.30 26.32
N SER A 112 -1.15 -10.10 25.72
CA SER A 112 -1.83 -8.93 26.32
C SER A 112 -3.24 -8.68 25.77
N ASN A 113 -3.79 -9.58 24.96
CA ASN A 113 -5.13 -9.47 24.43
C ASN A 113 -6.16 -9.75 25.54
N PRO A 114 -6.98 -8.75 25.95
CA PRO A 114 -7.93 -8.92 27.06
C PRO A 114 -9.11 -9.83 26.73
N LEU A 115 -9.34 -10.12 25.45
CA LEU A 115 -10.42 -10.95 24.94
C LEU A 115 -9.95 -12.23 24.24
N LEU A 116 -8.68 -12.61 24.41
CA LEU A 116 -8.12 -13.78 23.73
C LEU A 116 -8.98 -15.03 23.97
N GLY A 117 -9.36 -15.68 22.88
CA GLY A 117 -10.17 -16.90 22.89
C GLY A 117 -11.65 -16.70 23.22
N VAL A 118 -12.11 -15.46 23.41
CA VAL A 118 -13.52 -15.17 23.71
C VAL A 118 -14.37 -15.27 22.46
N GLU A 119 -15.43 -16.05 22.50
CA GLU A 119 -16.46 -16.07 21.47
C GLU A 119 -17.30 -14.81 21.54
N ILE A 120 -17.29 -14.03 20.47
CA ILE A 120 -18.04 -12.79 20.34
C ILE A 120 -19.00 -12.87 19.14
N GLU A 121 -20.10 -12.12 19.23
CA GLU A 121 -21.08 -11.99 18.14
C GLU A 121 -21.29 -10.51 17.81
N ILE A 122 -21.02 -10.16 16.55
CA ILE A 122 -21.18 -8.81 16.00
C ILE A 122 -21.94 -8.91 14.68
N ALA A 123 -23.00 -8.12 14.53
CA ALA A 123 -23.85 -8.09 13.34
C ALA A 123 -24.30 -9.50 12.87
N SER A 124 -24.63 -10.38 13.81
CA SER A 124 -25.02 -11.79 13.58
C SER A 124 -23.88 -12.71 13.08
N THR A 125 -22.65 -12.26 13.14
CA THR A 125 -21.45 -13.07 12.84
C THR A 125 -20.75 -13.45 14.13
N ARG A 126 -20.50 -14.75 14.32
CA ARG A 126 -19.75 -15.29 15.46
C ARG A 126 -18.31 -15.57 15.06
N PHE A 127 -17.36 -15.22 15.91
CA PHE A 127 -15.96 -15.55 15.74
C PHE A 127 -15.20 -15.50 17.08
N THR A 128 -14.09 -16.21 17.12
CA THR A 128 -13.17 -16.19 18.27
C THR A 128 -12.28 -14.96 18.18
N TYR A 129 -12.16 -14.20 19.26
CA TYR A 129 -11.39 -12.95 19.29
C TYR A 129 -9.89 -13.22 19.36
N ILE A 130 -9.16 -12.93 18.25
CA ILE A 130 -7.71 -13.12 18.12
C ILE A 130 -7.15 -12.08 17.16
N TRP A 131 -6.03 -11.44 17.49
CA TRP A 131 -5.38 -10.44 16.63
C TRP A 131 -4.64 -11.06 15.44
N ARG A 132 -4.89 -10.58 14.21
CA ARG A 132 -4.47 -11.28 12.96
C ARG A 132 -3.94 -10.46 11.78
N ALA A 133 -4.21 -9.15 11.58
CA ALA A 133 -4.01 -8.51 10.25
C ALA A 133 -3.66 -7.02 10.16
N VAL A 134 -3.62 -6.48 8.87
CA VAL A 134 -3.16 -5.10 8.47
C VAL A 134 -3.44 -4.74 6.96
N ASN A 135 -3.65 -3.46 6.47
CA ASN A 135 -4.40 -2.95 5.23
C ASN A 135 -3.78 -2.18 4.02
N PRO A 136 -4.43 -1.82 2.76
CA PRO A 136 -4.87 -0.61 1.95
C PRO A 136 -5.83 -0.76 0.72
N CYS A 137 -6.15 0.32 -0.20
CA CYS A 137 -7.33 0.42 -1.10
C CYS A 137 -7.33 1.23 -2.41
N VAL A 138 -8.37 0.98 -3.37
CA VAL A 138 -8.71 1.74 -4.60
C VAL A 138 -10.19 2.12 -4.69
N THR A 139 -10.60 3.04 -5.63
CA THR A 139 -12.00 3.48 -5.81
C THR A 139 -12.91 2.44 -6.49
N GLY A 140 -14.23 2.53 -6.25
CA GLY A 140 -15.20 1.55 -6.71
C GLY A 140 -15.39 1.46 -8.22
N ASP A 141 -15.14 2.53 -8.96
CA ASP A 141 -15.17 2.59 -10.42
C ASP A 141 -13.88 2.08 -11.08
N THR A 142 -12.81 1.87 -10.30
CA THR A 142 -11.57 1.27 -10.79
C THR A 142 -11.82 -0.14 -11.31
N ARG A 143 -11.58 -0.36 -12.62
CA ARG A 143 -11.71 -1.69 -13.21
C ARG A 143 -10.53 -2.57 -12.89
N VAL A 144 -10.83 -3.75 -12.41
CA VAL A 144 -9.89 -4.78 -12.01
C VAL A 144 -10.08 -6.04 -12.86
N LEU A 145 -8.99 -6.71 -13.15
CA LEU A 145 -9.03 -7.92 -13.96
C LEU A 145 -9.29 -9.15 -13.11
N THR A 146 -10.45 -9.76 -13.33
CA THR A 146 -10.90 -10.99 -12.66
C THR A 146 -11.14 -12.10 -13.68
N ARG A 147 -11.46 -13.31 -13.23
CA ARG A 147 -11.91 -14.39 -14.12
C ARG A 147 -13.19 -14.04 -14.90
N HIS A 148 -14.00 -13.12 -14.40
CA HIS A 148 -15.19 -12.61 -15.07
C HIS A 148 -14.94 -11.41 -16.00
N GLY A 149 -13.68 -11.18 -16.38
CA GLY A 149 -13.27 -10.07 -17.24
C GLY A 149 -12.85 -8.81 -16.46
N TYR A 150 -12.82 -7.69 -17.15
CA TYR A 150 -12.46 -6.37 -16.61
C TYR A 150 -13.71 -5.69 -16.02
N VAL A 151 -13.87 -5.74 -14.71
CA VAL A 151 -15.09 -5.30 -14.00
C VAL A 151 -14.74 -4.23 -12.97
N PRO A 152 -15.57 -3.16 -12.80
CA PRO A 152 -15.41 -2.22 -11.69
C PRO A 152 -15.38 -2.96 -10.35
N ILE A 153 -14.42 -2.65 -9.47
CA ILE A 153 -14.23 -3.40 -8.23
C ILE A 153 -15.48 -3.35 -7.32
N ALA A 154 -16.26 -2.25 -7.38
CA ALA A 154 -17.53 -2.18 -6.67
C ALA A 154 -18.55 -3.22 -7.17
N GLU A 155 -18.61 -3.48 -8.48
CA GLU A 155 -19.49 -4.48 -9.09
C GLU A 155 -18.98 -5.90 -8.81
N VAL A 156 -17.66 -6.10 -8.81
CA VAL A 156 -17.04 -7.38 -8.38
C VAL A 156 -17.43 -7.68 -6.95
N TYR A 157 -17.33 -6.68 -6.06
CA TYR A 157 -17.76 -6.81 -4.67
C TYR A 157 -19.25 -7.14 -4.55
N ARG A 158 -20.15 -6.44 -5.28
CA ARG A 158 -21.59 -6.67 -5.25
C ARG A 158 -21.93 -8.11 -5.64
N ARG A 159 -21.38 -8.61 -6.75
CA ARG A 159 -21.64 -9.97 -7.24
C ARG A 159 -21.09 -11.04 -6.30
N ALA A 160 -19.86 -10.89 -5.85
CA ALA A 160 -19.23 -11.82 -4.92
C ALA A 160 -20.01 -11.88 -3.59
N ARG A 161 -20.54 -10.73 -3.13
CA ARG A 161 -21.39 -10.65 -1.95
C ARG A 161 -22.71 -11.38 -2.14
N GLU A 162 -23.33 -11.31 -3.32
CA GLU A 162 -24.58 -12.02 -3.63
C GLU A 162 -24.37 -13.53 -3.67
N GLN A 163 -23.23 -14.01 -4.09
CA GLN A 163 -22.84 -15.43 -4.04
C GLN A 163 -22.64 -15.91 -2.61
N GLY A 164 -22.31 -15.01 -1.67
CA GLY A 164 -22.25 -15.27 -0.24
C GLY A 164 -21.05 -16.08 0.24
N GLU A 165 -20.14 -16.50 -0.63
CA GLU A 165 -18.94 -17.22 -0.23
C GLU A 165 -17.88 -16.24 0.35
N VAL A 166 -17.76 -16.21 1.68
CA VAL A 166 -16.75 -15.43 2.36
C VAL A 166 -15.43 -16.21 2.41
N VAL A 167 -14.39 -15.71 1.77
CA VAL A 167 -13.05 -16.34 1.73
C VAL A 167 -12.02 -15.60 2.57
N LEU A 168 -12.30 -14.36 2.92
CA LEU A 168 -11.39 -13.50 3.63
C LEU A 168 -12.18 -12.53 4.50
N LEU A 169 -11.71 -12.30 5.73
CA LEU A 169 -12.15 -11.20 6.57
C LEU A 169 -10.95 -10.28 6.75
N THR A 170 -11.08 -9.02 6.37
CA THR A 170 -9.96 -8.08 6.36
C THR A 170 -10.23 -6.86 7.21
N GLU A 171 -9.17 -6.15 7.51
CA GLU A 171 -9.12 -4.99 8.38
C GLU A 171 -8.81 -3.72 7.58
N GLY A 172 -8.95 -2.56 8.22
CA GLY A 172 -8.68 -1.27 7.58
C GLY A 172 -9.76 -0.79 6.65
N VAL A 173 -10.94 -1.40 6.72
CA VAL A 173 -12.13 -0.99 6.00
C VAL A 173 -12.74 0.22 6.69
N GLU A 174 -13.08 1.25 5.91
CA GLU A 174 -13.74 2.46 6.40
C GLU A 174 -15.17 2.15 6.87
N LYS A 175 -15.77 3.09 7.54
CA LYS A 175 -17.09 2.98 8.16
C LYS A 175 -18.23 2.61 7.25
N ASP A 176 -18.17 3.04 6.00
CA ASP A 176 -19.15 2.74 4.98
C ASP A 176 -18.73 1.55 4.10
N GLY A 177 -17.65 0.82 4.48
CA GLY A 177 -17.15 -0.36 3.79
C GLY A 177 -17.85 -1.68 4.22
N ASP A 178 -17.40 -2.82 3.71
CA ASP A 178 -17.78 -4.17 4.14
C ASP A 178 -16.49 -5.01 4.22
N PRO A 179 -16.10 -5.44 5.41
CA PRO A 179 -14.82 -6.12 5.62
C PRO A 179 -14.86 -7.59 5.23
N ARG A 180 -16.01 -8.12 4.79
CA ARG A 180 -16.08 -9.49 4.28
C ARG A 180 -15.44 -9.52 2.91
N GLY A 181 -14.35 -10.27 2.76
CA GLY A 181 -13.76 -10.60 1.47
C GLY A 181 -14.55 -11.72 0.82
N PHE A 182 -15.41 -11.38 -0.13
CA PHE A 182 -16.19 -12.35 -0.88
C PHE A 182 -15.35 -12.99 -1.98
N ALA A 183 -15.55 -14.30 -2.21
CA ALA A 183 -14.77 -15.07 -3.15
C ALA A 183 -14.80 -14.49 -4.56
N VAL A 184 -13.61 -14.27 -5.11
CA VAL A 184 -13.41 -13.89 -6.51
C VAL A 184 -12.07 -14.44 -7.00
N GLU A 185 -12.01 -14.84 -8.26
CA GLU A 185 -10.76 -15.20 -8.91
C GLU A 185 -10.21 -14.00 -9.68
N VAL A 186 -9.00 -13.56 -9.30
CA VAL A 186 -8.30 -12.43 -9.93
C VAL A 186 -7.07 -12.90 -10.71
N LEU A 187 -6.74 -12.20 -11.79
CA LEU A 187 -5.50 -12.42 -12.52
C LEU A 187 -4.38 -11.60 -11.91
N VAL A 188 -3.34 -12.29 -11.45
CA VAL A 188 -2.16 -11.70 -10.81
C VAL A 188 -1.02 -11.63 -11.82
N PRO A 189 -0.51 -10.43 -12.14
CA PRO A 189 0.59 -10.28 -13.08
C PRO A 189 1.93 -10.62 -12.44
N HIS A 190 2.77 -11.37 -13.17
CA HIS A 190 4.16 -11.62 -12.86
C HIS A 190 5.02 -10.84 -13.84
N VAL A 191 5.54 -9.68 -13.42
CA VAL A 191 6.40 -8.84 -14.26
C VAL A 191 7.86 -9.18 -13.97
N ALA A 192 8.59 -9.66 -14.96
CA ALA A 192 9.99 -10.00 -14.85
C ALA A 192 10.86 -9.22 -15.84
N LEU A 193 12.06 -8.78 -15.39
CA LEU A 193 13.14 -8.33 -16.26
C LEU A 193 14.06 -9.52 -16.53
N THR A 194 14.12 -9.99 -17.77
CA THR A 194 15.03 -11.05 -18.15
C THR A 194 16.44 -10.50 -18.46
N VAL A 195 17.44 -11.38 -18.43
CA VAL A 195 18.80 -11.06 -18.88
C VAL A 195 18.76 -10.49 -20.29
N GLY A 196 19.24 -9.25 -20.45
CA GLY A 196 19.14 -8.49 -21.71
C GLY A 196 18.05 -7.39 -21.72
N GLY A 197 17.42 -7.10 -20.56
CA GLY A 197 16.47 -6.00 -20.40
C GLY A 197 15.10 -6.25 -21.03
N LYS A 198 14.70 -7.51 -21.15
CA LYS A 198 13.35 -7.89 -21.60
C LYS A 198 12.38 -7.82 -20.44
N THR A 199 11.23 -7.20 -20.66
CA THR A 199 10.09 -7.29 -19.73
C THR A 199 9.17 -8.41 -20.22
N GLU A 200 8.98 -9.43 -19.41
CA GLU A 200 8.00 -10.48 -19.64
C GLU A 200 6.92 -10.38 -18.59
N VAL A 201 5.67 -10.50 -18.99
CA VAL A 201 4.51 -10.48 -18.10
C VAL A 201 3.78 -11.80 -18.26
N GLU A 202 3.85 -12.60 -17.20
CA GLU A 202 3.03 -13.81 -17.05
C GLU A 202 1.93 -13.53 -16.03
N TYR A 203 0.98 -14.42 -15.87
CA TYR A 203 -0.08 -14.28 -14.87
C TYR A 203 -0.44 -15.64 -14.25
N SER A 204 -1.04 -15.57 -13.06
CA SER A 204 -1.71 -16.69 -12.39
C SER A 204 -3.12 -16.31 -12.03
N VAL A 205 -4.07 -17.25 -12.11
CA VAL A 205 -5.42 -17.06 -11.59
C VAL A 205 -5.41 -17.44 -10.10
N VAL A 206 -5.77 -16.51 -9.24
CA VAL A 206 -5.72 -16.68 -7.79
C VAL A 206 -7.09 -16.39 -7.18
N LYS A 207 -7.60 -17.29 -6.33
CA LYS A 207 -8.81 -17.06 -5.53
C LYS A 207 -8.49 -16.04 -4.44
N SER A 208 -9.20 -14.91 -4.49
CA SER A 208 -9.00 -13.74 -3.64
C SER A 208 -10.29 -13.36 -2.93
N GLY A 209 -10.21 -12.48 -1.94
CA GLY A 209 -11.36 -11.80 -1.35
C GLY A 209 -11.46 -10.37 -1.84
N VAL A 210 -12.59 -9.97 -2.43
CA VAL A 210 -12.88 -8.57 -2.76
C VAL A 210 -13.58 -7.89 -1.59
N ILE A 211 -13.17 -6.67 -1.26
CA ILE A 211 -13.57 -5.94 -0.05
C ILE A 211 -14.02 -4.53 -0.41
N ARG A 212 -15.10 -4.05 0.24
CA ARG A 212 -15.49 -2.64 0.20
C ARG A 212 -14.93 -1.93 1.43
N VAL A 213 -13.88 -1.13 1.23
CA VAL A 213 -13.11 -0.49 2.31
C VAL A 213 -13.83 0.71 2.91
N GLY A 214 -14.56 1.48 2.11
CA GLY A 214 -15.31 2.66 2.54
C GLY A 214 -14.77 3.96 1.94
N THR A 215 -15.11 5.12 2.50
CA THR A 215 -14.82 6.44 1.93
C THR A 215 -13.47 6.98 2.41
N ARG A 216 -12.52 7.15 1.48
CA ARG A 216 -11.18 7.69 1.71
C ARG A 216 -10.81 8.83 0.77
N ASP A 217 -9.75 9.56 1.12
CA ASP A 217 -9.11 10.51 0.22
C ASP A 217 -8.61 9.80 -1.02
N VAL A 218 -8.90 10.38 -2.19
CA VAL A 218 -8.61 9.78 -3.49
C VAL A 218 -7.84 10.76 -4.36
N TYR A 219 -6.83 10.24 -5.04
CA TYR A 219 -6.04 10.92 -6.04
C TYR A 219 -6.21 10.26 -7.41
N ARG A 220 -6.20 11.08 -8.45
CA ARG A 220 -6.19 10.65 -9.83
C ARG A 220 -4.77 10.75 -10.37
N VAL A 221 -4.19 9.63 -10.79
CA VAL A 221 -2.92 9.56 -11.50
C VAL A 221 -3.21 9.49 -12.99
N VAL A 222 -2.71 10.45 -13.75
CA VAL A 222 -2.88 10.54 -15.20
C VAL A 222 -1.52 10.40 -15.87
N THR A 223 -1.45 9.63 -16.95
CA THR A 223 -0.23 9.43 -17.74
C THR A 223 -0.31 10.07 -19.11
N LYS A 224 0.84 10.43 -19.68
CA LYS A 224 0.96 10.98 -21.06
C LYS A 224 0.46 10.02 -22.14
N GLU A 225 0.42 8.75 -21.85
CA GLU A 225 -0.03 7.68 -22.74
C GLU A 225 -1.55 7.42 -22.64
N GLY A 226 -2.24 8.11 -21.73
CA GLY A 226 -3.70 8.06 -21.58
C GLY A 226 -4.19 7.10 -20.48
N PHE A 227 -3.33 6.33 -19.81
CA PHE A 227 -3.73 5.52 -18.64
C PHE A 227 -4.07 6.41 -17.45
N GLU A 228 -5.04 6.00 -16.68
CA GLU A 228 -5.50 6.72 -15.50
C GLU A 228 -5.97 5.73 -14.44
N ILE A 229 -5.63 5.99 -13.18
CA ILE A 229 -6.13 5.24 -12.03
C ILE A 229 -6.53 6.21 -10.92
N LYS A 230 -7.61 5.88 -10.20
CA LYS A 230 -8.03 6.56 -8.98
C LYS A 230 -7.76 5.67 -7.79
N ALA A 231 -6.95 6.15 -6.86
CA ALA A 231 -6.54 5.37 -5.71
C ALA A 231 -6.29 6.27 -4.48
N THR A 232 -6.23 5.64 -3.31
CA THR A 232 -5.87 6.33 -2.06
C THR A 232 -4.41 6.81 -2.10
N PRO A 233 -4.01 7.86 -1.33
CA PRO A 233 -2.65 8.40 -1.36
C PRO A 233 -1.59 7.37 -1.01
N ASP A 234 -1.91 6.42 -0.15
CA ASP A 234 -1.07 5.33 0.30
C ASP A 234 -1.01 4.14 -0.67
N HIS A 235 -1.88 4.11 -1.67
CA HIS A 235 -1.91 3.06 -2.68
C HIS A 235 -0.63 3.04 -3.51
N ARG A 236 -0.06 1.85 -3.75
CA ARG A 236 1.24 1.72 -4.42
C ARG A 236 1.10 1.23 -5.85
N LEU A 237 1.81 1.90 -6.75
CA LEU A 237 1.91 1.56 -8.16
C LEU A 237 3.34 1.17 -8.52
N LEU A 238 3.49 0.21 -9.43
CA LEU A 238 4.79 -0.25 -9.88
C LEU A 238 5.42 0.75 -10.85
N VAL A 239 6.55 1.35 -10.47
CA VAL A 239 7.32 2.33 -11.25
C VAL A 239 8.60 1.70 -11.76
N ILE A 240 9.02 2.12 -12.95
CA ILE A 240 10.22 1.64 -13.63
C ILE A 240 11.32 2.69 -13.49
N ARG A 241 12.48 2.27 -13.02
CA ARG A 241 13.69 3.07 -12.99
C ARG A 241 14.49 2.95 -14.30
N GLY A 242 15.18 4.02 -14.66
CA GLY A 242 15.94 4.13 -15.89
C GLY A 242 15.23 4.96 -16.95
N THR A 243 15.62 4.82 -18.21
CA THR A 243 14.97 5.50 -19.34
C THR A 243 14.03 4.55 -20.06
N ARG A 244 13.09 5.09 -20.86
CA ARG A 244 12.23 4.29 -21.76
C ARG A 244 13.02 3.30 -22.63
N GLY A 245 14.27 3.62 -22.93
CA GLY A 245 15.15 2.78 -23.75
C GLY A 245 15.91 1.70 -22.96
N ARG A 246 16.15 1.90 -21.66
CA ARG A 246 16.95 1.02 -20.80
C ARG A 246 16.37 1.01 -19.39
N PRO A 247 15.36 0.16 -19.11
CA PRO A 247 14.89 -0.07 -17.75
C PRO A 247 16.01 -0.72 -16.94
N THR A 248 16.24 -0.24 -15.72
CA THR A 248 17.29 -0.75 -14.83
C THR A 248 16.73 -1.56 -13.67
N SER A 249 15.56 -1.18 -13.15
CA SER A 249 14.88 -1.85 -12.04
C SER A 249 13.41 -1.44 -11.97
N TYR A 250 12.65 -2.10 -11.08
CA TYR A 250 11.29 -1.72 -10.71
C TYR A 250 11.26 -1.28 -9.25
N GLU A 251 10.35 -0.37 -8.91
CA GLU A 251 10.06 0.02 -7.53
C GLU A 251 8.57 0.26 -7.33
N TRP A 252 8.09 0.06 -6.10
CA TRP A 252 6.74 0.44 -5.71
C TRP A 252 6.73 1.85 -5.13
N LYS A 253 5.96 2.76 -5.73
CA LYS A 253 5.74 4.11 -5.21
C LYS A 253 4.29 4.28 -4.81
N ARG A 254 4.07 4.96 -3.69
CA ARG A 254 2.74 5.41 -3.28
C ARG A 254 2.22 6.43 -4.28
N VAL A 255 0.89 6.54 -4.40
CA VAL A 255 0.26 7.53 -5.28
C VAL A 255 0.67 8.95 -4.89
N ASP A 256 0.77 9.26 -3.59
CA ASP A 256 1.23 10.56 -3.09
C ASP A 256 2.75 10.80 -3.26
N GLU A 257 3.52 9.81 -3.65
CA GLU A 257 4.96 9.89 -3.94
C GLU A 257 5.27 10.02 -5.44
N LEU A 258 4.27 9.80 -6.31
CA LEU A 258 4.45 9.88 -7.75
C LEU A 258 4.71 11.32 -8.20
N LYS A 259 5.60 11.46 -9.18
CA LYS A 259 5.95 12.75 -9.79
C LYS A 259 5.76 12.71 -11.29
N PRO A 260 5.48 13.85 -11.93
CA PRO A 260 5.54 13.96 -13.39
C PRO A 260 6.90 13.47 -13.91
N GLY A 261 6.85 12.54 -14.87
CA GLY A 261 8.04 11.88 -15.42
C GLY A 261 8.31 10.47 -14.90
N ASP A 262 7.71 10.04 -13.79
CA ASP A 262 7.78 8.64 -13.34
C ASP A 262 7.19 7.70 -14.41
N LEU A 263 7.80 6.53 -14.58
CA LEU A 263 7.38 5.53 -15.56
C LEU A 263 6.62 4.41 -14.87
N LEU A 264 5.30 4.36 -15.01
CA LEU A 264 4.46 3.28 -14.49
C LEU A 264 4.59 2.02 -15.36
N ALA A 265 4.64 0.85 -14.72
CA ALA A 265 4.58 -0.43 -15.41
C ALA A 265 3.14 -0.70 -15.86
N ILE A 266 2.96 -0.90 -17.17
CA ILE A 266 1.72 -1.38 -17.75
C ILE A 266 1.85 -2.88 -17.97
N ALA A 267 0.77 -3.65 -17.73
CA ALA A 267 0.75 -5.09 -17.85
C ALA A 267 -0.11 -5.53 -19.07
N PRO A 268 0.40 -5.45 -20.30
CA PRO A 268 -0.29 -6.07 -21.43
C PRO A 268 -0.14 -7.58 -21.31
N ILE A 269 -1.27 -8.26 -21.13
CA ILE A 269 -1.34 -9.72 -20.96
C ILE A 269 -2.11 -10.34 -22.12
N GLU A 270 -1.88 -11.60 -22.41
CA GLU A 270 -2.77 -12.39 -23.27
C GLU A 270 -3.77 -13.11 -22.35
N ALA A 271 -4.98 -12.58 -22.23
CA ALA A 271 -6.02 -13.19 -21.42
C ALA A 271 -6.44 -14.55 -22.00
N PRO A 272 -6.56 -15.60 -21.15
CA PRO A 272 -7.06 -16.91 -21.61
C PRO A 272 -8.51 -16.83 -22.12
N GLU A 273 -8.88 -17.74 -22.99
CA GLU A 273 -10.24 -17.82 -23.57
C GLU A 273 -11.33 -18.16 -22.54
N ASP A 274 -10.98 -18.65 -21.36
CA ASP A 274 -11.90 -18.93 -20.26
C ASP A 274 -12.11 -17.74 -19.30
N VAL A 275 -11.41 -16.62 -19.53
CA VAL A 275 -11.63 -15.36 -18.80
C VAL A 275 -12.79 -14.60 -19.41
N GLY A 276 -13.75 -14.18 -18.59
CA GLY A 276 -14.97 -13.49 -19.03
C GLY A 276 -16.14 -14.42 -19.26
N GLU A 277 -17.27 -13.84 -19.65
CA GLU A 277 -18.56 -14.48 -19.82
C GLU A 277 -18.93 -14.59 -21.31
N ASP A 278 -19.73 -15.59 -21.69
CA ASP A 278 -20.33 -15.68 -23.02
C ASP A 278 -21.56 -14.76 -23.08
N THR A 279 -21.33 -13.44 -23.17
CA THR A 279 -22.36 -12.42 -23.01
C THR A 279 -23.24 -12.24 -24.25
N MET A 280 -22.69 -12.49 -25.42
CA MET A 280 -23.40 -12.30 -26.69
C MET A 280 -22.72 -13.08 -27.84
N PRO A 281 -23.43 -13.36 -28.92
CA PRO A 281 -22.87 -13.88 -30.17
C PRO A 281 -21.83 -12.93 -30.80
N LEU A 282 -20.85 -13.51 -31.51
CA LEU A 282 -19.78 -12.72 -32.16
C LEU A 282 -20.28 -11.72 -33.18
N SER A 283 -21.36 -12.07 -33.93
CA SER A 283 -22.04 -11.20 -34.90
C SER A 283 -22.65 -9.98 -34.24
N VAL A 284 -23.25 -10.12 -33.07
CA VAL A 284 -23.81 -9.03 -32.26
C VAL A 284 -22.70 -8.15 -31.70
N ALA A 285 -21.60 -8.76 -31.20
CA ALA A 285 -20.45 -8.01 -30.73
C ALA A 285 -19.82 -7.16 -31.84
N TYR A 286 -19.67 -7.71 -33.03
CA TYR A 286 -19.19 -6.97 -34.21
C TYR A 286 -20.15 -5.84 -34.60
N LEU A 287 -21.48 -6.10 -34.64
CA LEU A 287 -22.51 -5.07 -34.86
C LEU A 287 -22.40 -3.93 -33.84
N LEU A 288 -22.27 -4.25 -32.57
CA LEU A 288 -22.12 -3.25 -31.51
C LEU A 288 -20.84 -2.43 -31.68
N GLY A 289 -19.73 -3.04 -32.07
CA GLY A 289 -18.48 -2.33 -32.40
C GLY A 289 -18.69 -1.34 -33.53
N ARG A 290 -19.31 -1.76 -34.62
CA ARG A 290 -19.68 -0.87 -35.78
C ARG A 290 -20.63 0.25 -35.31
N THR A 291 -21.59 -0.06 -34.43
CA THR A 291 -22.57 0.93 -33.93
C THR A 291 -21.91 1.97 -33.03
N VAL A 292 -20.91 1.58 -32.22
CA VAL A 292 -20.15 2.51 -31.38
C VAL A 292 -19.28 3.42 -32.23
N GLY A 293 -18.71 2.94 -33.34
CA GLY A 293 -18.00 3.77 -34.32
C GLY A 293 -19.00 4.65 -35.11
N ASP A 294 -19.46 4.13 -36.23
CA ASP A 294 -20.30 4.81 -37.19
C ASP A 294 -21.77 4.39 -37.07
N GLY A 295 -22.38 4.52 -35.87
CA GLY A 295 -23.78 4.16 -35.70
C GLY A 295 -24.48 4.88 -34.56
N SER A 296 -25.75 4.49 -34.33
CA SER A 296 -26.55 4.97 -33.20
C SER A 296 -27.67 3.98 -32.85
N ILE A 297 -28.11 4.00 -31.58
CA ILE A 297 -29.34 3.35 -31.14
C ILE A 297 -30.31 4.44 -30.70
N THR A 298 -31.49 4.48 -31.32
CA THR A 298 -32.55 5.43 -30.99
C THR A 298 -33.87 4.70 -30.75
N VAL A 299 -34.79 5.33 -30.06
CA VAL A 299 -36.16 4.81 -29.89
C VAL A 299 -37.15 5.72 -30.60
N ASP A 300 -38.16 5.12 -31.22
CA ASP A 300 -39.24 5.87 -31.88
C ASP A 300 -40.30 6.36 -30.83
N LYS A 301 -41.30 7.10 -31.29
CA LYS A 301 -42.40 7.61 -30.46
C LYS A 301 -43.22 6.52 -29.73
N HIS A 302 -43.06 5.26 -30.10
CA HIS A 302 -43.69 4.09 -29.47
C HIS A 302 -42.73 3.29 -28.62
N ASN A 303 -41.59 3.88 -28.25
CA ASN A 303 -40.50 3.27 -27.45
C ASN A 303 -39.94 1.99 -28.10
N ARG A 304 -39.88 1.94 -29.45
CA ARG A 304 -39.29 0.82 -30.19
C ARG A 304 -37.89 1.19 -30.61
N PRO A 305 -36.84 0.41 -30.25
CA PRO A 305 -35.48 0.70 -30.60
C PRO A 305 -35.18 0.40 -32.08
N HIS A 306 -34.38 1.25 -32.66
CA HIS A 306 -33.80 1.14 -33.99
C HIS A 306 -32.29 1.27 -33.88
N ILE A 307 -31.55 0.38 -34.52
CA ILE A 307 -30.10 0.39 -34.58
C ILE A 307 -29.68 0.83 -35.98
N PHE A 308 -28.94 1.92 -36.06
CA PHE A 308 -28.42 2.44 -37.30
C PHE A 308 -26.90 2.23 -37.36
N VAL A 309 -26.42 1.76 -38.51
CA VAL A 309 -25.00 1.63 -38.83
C VAL A 309 -24.77 2.28 -40.20
N TYR A 310 -23.75 3.11 -40.30
CA TYR A 310 -23.42 3.82 -41.51
C TYR A 310 -22.13 3.23 -42.13
N PHE A 311 -22.08 3.18 -43.44
CA PHE A 311 -20.95 2.69 -44.23
C PHE A 311 -20.61 3.70 -45.34
N ALA A 312 -19.36 3.77 -45.73
CA ALA A 312 -18.98 4.49 -46.90
C ALA A 312 -19.56 3.78 -48.16
N LYS A 313 -19.70 4.50 -49.28
CA LYS A 313 -20.28 3.94 -50.50
C LYS A 313 -19.52 2.74 -51.06
N ASP A 314 -18.22 2.71 -50.86
CA ASP A 314 -17.34 1.62 -51.28
C ASP A 314 -17.31 0.45 -50.26
N GLU A 315 -18.16 0.52 -49.22
CA GLU A 315 -18.28 -0.53 -48.15
C GLU A 315 -19.60 -1.32 -48.27
N LEU A 316 -20.28 -1.34 -49.40
CA LEU A 316 -21.55 -2.05 -49.60
C LEU A 316 -21.39 -3.55 -49.29
N ASP A 317 -20.32 -4.16 -49.76
CA ASP A 317 -20.04 -5.58 -49.50
C ASP A 317 -19.90 -5.90 -47.98
N GLU A 318 -19.36 -4.96 -47.21
CA GLU A 318 -19.25 -5.07 -45.75
C GLU A 318 -20.61 -4.97 -45.04
N ALA A 319 -21.48 -4.07 -45.54
CA ALA A 319 -22.85 -3.93 -45.02
C ALA A 319 -23.70 -5.19 -45.30
N VAL A 320 -23.57 -5.74 -46.51
CA VAL A 320 -24.24 -7.00 -46.88
C VAL A 320 -23.72 -8.16 -46.08
N ALA A 321 -22.39 -8.29 -45.95
CA ALA A 321 -21.77 -9.36 -45.16
C ALA A 321 -22.21 -9.32 -43.67
N LEU A 322 -22.40 -8.14 -43.06
CA LEU A 322 -22.93 -8.00 -41.70
C LEU A 322 -24.39 -8.53 -41.62
N VAL A 323 -25.22 -8.18 -42.60
CA VAL A 323 -26.62 -8.66 -42.62
C VAL A 323 -26.65 -10.18 -42.80
N ASP A 324 -25.85 -10.76 -43.69
CA ASP A 324 -25.78 -12.20 -43.92
C ASP A 324 -25.29 -12.97 -42.72
N MET A 325 -24.29 -12.43 -42.00
CA MET A 325 -23.79 -13.01 -40.76
C MET A 325 -24.90 -13.03 -39.70
N LEU A 326 -25.61 -11.94 -39.49
CA LEU A 326 -26.70 -11.86 -38.52
C LEU A 326 -27.89 -12.73 -38.92
N LYS A 327 -28.25 -12.81 -40.18
CA LYS A 327 -29.32 -13.68 -40.66
C LYS A 327 -28.97 -15.15 -40.57
N THR A 328 -27.74 -15.51 -40.79
CA THR A 328 -27.26 -16.90 -40.61
C THR A 328 -27.46 -17.36 -39.15
N GLU A 329 -27.26 -16.47 -38.18
CA GLU A 329 -27.35 -16.76 -36.75
C GLU A 329 -28.76 -16.62 -36.19
N PHE A 330 -29.55 -15.62 -36.64
CA PHE A 330 -30.87 -15.26 -36.07
C PHE A 330 -32.03 -15.43 -37.02
N GLY A 331 -31.81 -15.82 -38.27
CA GLY A 331 -32.87 -16.14 -39.23
C GLY A 331 -33.77 -14.94 -39.57
N SER A 332 -35.09 -15.22 -39.59
CA SER A 332 -36.14 -14.24 -39.93
C SER A 332 -36.33 -13.15 -38.88
N ASP A 333 -35.78 -13.27 -37.68
CA ASP A 333 -35.91 -12.29 -36.60
C ASP A 333 -35.14 -11.00 -36.88
N VAL A 334 -34.14 -11.07 -37.80
CA VAL A 334 -33.34 -9.93 -38.22
C VAL A 334 -34.12 -9.12 -39.27
N ARG A 335 -34.91 -8.16 -38.80
CA ARG A 335 -35.54 -7.16 -39.66
C ARG A 335 -34.61 -6.01 -39.93
N TYR A 336 -34.34 -5.71 -41.20
CA TYR A 336 -33.45 -4.63 -41.59
C TYR A 336 -33.95 -3.88 -42.79
N SER A 337 -33.45 -2.67 -42.95
CA SER A 337 -33.56 -1.93 -44.21
C SER A 337 -32.18 -1.37 -44.60
N LEU A 338 -31.85 -1.43 -45.87
CA LEU A 338 -30.63 -0.86 -46.44
C LEU A 338 -31.01 0.22 -47.42
N SER A 339 -30.51 1.43 -47.22
CA SER A 339 -30.76 2.58 -48.06
C SER A 339 -29.45 3.29 -48.37
N GLU A 340 -29.34 3.75 -49.63
CA GLU A 340 -28.17 4.52 -50.08
C GLU A 340 -28.54 5.99 -50.13
N THR A 341 -27.68 6.85 -49.54
CA THR A 341 -27.77 8.30 -49.63
C THR A 341 -26.74 8.83 -50.67
N LYS A 342 -26.66 10.16 -50.87
CA LYS A 342 -25.61 10.73 -51.72
C LYS A 342 -24.18 10.47 -51.25
N THR A 343 -23.96 10.28 -49.97
CA THR A 343 -22.63 10.21 -49.32
C THR A 343 -22.33 8.88 -48.65
N GLU A 344 -23.35 8.10 -48.25
CA GLU A 344 -23.18 6.94 -47.38
C GLU A 344 -24.28 5.87 -47.62
N ILE A 345 -24.03 4.67 -47.11
CA ILE A 345 -25.00 3.58 -47.04
C ILE A 345 -25.49 3.53 -45.59
N LYS A 346 -26.82 3.55 -45.42
CA LYS A 346 -27.48 3.45 -44.10
C LYS A 346 -28.11 2.08 -43.98
N LEU A 347 -27.68 1.32 -43.01
CA LEU A 347 -28.24 0.05 -42.60
C LEU A 347 -29.02 0.25 -41.27
N GLU A 348 -30.29 -0.15 -41.24
CA GLU A 348 -31.17 0.01 -40.11
C GLU A 348 -31.70 -1.38 -39.66
N PHE A 349 -31.58 -1.72 -38.39
CA PHE A 349 -32.20 -2.89 -37.79
C PHE A 349 -33.37 -2.46 -36.91
N SER A 350 -34.44 -3.25 -36.93
CA SER A 350 -35.69 -2.99 -36.17
C SER A 350 -36.31 -4.28 -35.65
N GLY A 351 -37.43 -4.17 -34.90
CA GLY A 351 -38.23 -5.30 -34.46
C GLY A 351 -37.64 -6.03 -33.25
N ALA A 352 -37.85 -7.33 -33.18
CA ALA A 352 -37.47 -8.15 -32.00
C ALA A 352 -35.96 -8.18 -31.79
N PHE A 353 -35.19 -8.35 -32.85
CA PHE A 353 -33.72 -8.35 -32.83
C PHE A 353 -33.15 -7.02 -32.26
N ALA A 354 -33.63 -5.87 -32.80
CA ALA A 354 -33.17 -4.57 -32.32
C ALA A 354 -33.53 -4.34 -30.83
N ARG A 355 -34.69 -4.82 -30.37
CA ARG A 355 -35.07 -4.77 -28.94
C ARG A 355 -34.12 -5.59 -28.08
N ALA A 356 -33.81 -6.81 -28.50
CA ALA A 356 -32.90 -7.69 -27.75
C ALA A 356 -31.51 -7.05 -27.64
N VAL A 357 -30.94 -6.56 -28.73
CA VAL A 357 -29.63 -5.90 -28.73
C VAL A 357 -29.64 -4.62 -27.90
N ALA A 358 -30.65 -3.75 -28.05
CA ALA A 358 -30.75 -2.51 -27.31
C ALA A 358 -30.89 -2.75 -25.78
N SER A 359 -31.56 -3.83 -25.37
CA SER A 359 -31.68 -4.18 -23.95
C SER A 359 -30.35 -4.63 -23.32
N MET A 360 -29.39 -5.11 -24.11
CA MET A 360 -28.05 -5.48 -23.63
C MET A 360 -27.16 -4.26 -23.42
N VAL A 361 -27.44 -3.14 -24.06
CA VAL A 361 -26.60 -1.92 -24.08
C VAL A 361 -27.45 -0.65 -23.93
N PRO A 362 -28.21 -0.51 -22.82
CA PRO A 362 -29.12 0.62 -22.62
C PRO A 362 -28.36 1.96 -22.61
N GLU A 363 -27.10 1.98 -22.26
CA GLU A 363 -26.22 3.14 -22.23
C GLU A 363 -25.89 3.68 -23.65
N LEU A 364 -26.11 2.93 -24.71
CA LEU A 364 -25.94 3.39 -26.09
C LEU A 364 -27.19 4.07 -26.67
N ILE A 365 -28.35 3.93 -26.01
CA ILE A 365 -29.59 4.56 -26.48
C ILE A 365 -29.45 6.08 -26.36
N HIS A 366 -29.55 6.79 -27.49
CA HIS A 366 -29.35 8.25 -27.58
C HIS A 366 -28.00 8.76 -27.12
N SER A 367 -26.94 7.91 -27.13
CA SER A 367 -25.61 8.30 -26.72
C SER A 367 -25.00 9.40 -27.60
N ASP A 368 -24.40 10.43 -27.00
CA ASP A 368 -23.66 11.49 -27.69
C ASP A 368 -22.23 11.01 -28.03
N SER A 369 -21.73 11.41 -29.19
CA SER A 369 -20.39 11.08 -29.65
C SER A 369 -19.27 11.53 -28.69
N LYS A 370 -19.47 12.60 -27.89
CA LYS A 370 -18.50 13.12 -26.92
C LYS A 370 -18.49 12.35 -25.60
N THR A 371 -19.62 11.74 -25.24
CA THR A 371 -19.78 11.00 -23.98
C THR A 371 -19.85 9.49 -24.18
N ARG A 372 -19.78 9.02 -25.43
CA ARG A 372 -19.84 7.61 -25.81
C ARG A 372 -18.73 6.81 -25.12
N ARG A 373 -19.06 5.61 -24.68
CA ARG A 373 -18.15 4.65 -24.04
C ARG A 373 -18.31 3.26 -24.65
N VAL A 374 -17.37 2.38 -24.35
CA VAL A 374 -17.55 0.94 -24.58
C VAL A 374 -18.67 0.43 -23.65
N PRO A 375 -19.66 -0.33 -24.16
CA PRO A 375 -20.69 -0.91 -23.32
C PRO A 375 -20.13 -1.81 -22.21
N GLU A 376 -20.70 -1.70 -21.01
CA GLU A 376 -20.19 -2.43 -19.83
C GLU A 376 -20.22 -3.95 -20.02
N VAL A 377 -21.19 -4.46 -20.77
CA VAL A 377 -21.30 -5.89 -21.12
C VAL A 377 -20.06 -6.40 -21.88
N VAL A 378 -19.38 -5.55 -22.67
CA VAL A 378 -18.18 -5.93 -23.43
C VAL A 378 -17.00 -6.18 -22.51
N PHE A 379 -16.82 -5.39 -21.44
CA PHE A 379 -15.73 -5.59 -20.48
C PHE A 379 -15.78 -6.93 -19.74
N ARG A 380 -16.96 -7.50 -19.60
CA ARG A 380 -17.18 -8.80 -18.96
C ARG A 380 -17.13 -9.98 -19.92
N SER A 381 -17.04 -9.71 -21.20
CA SER A 381 -17.11 -10.72 -22.24
C SER A 381 -15.80 -11.49 -22.36
N LYS A 382 -15.89 -12.71 -22.89
CA LYS A 382 -14.71 -13.51 -23.28
C LYS A 382 -13.87 -12.81 -24.34
N PRO A 383 -12.54 -13.05 -24.40
CA PRO A 383 -11.63 -12.42 -25.35
C PRO A 383 -12.12 -12.45 -26.79
N ARG A 384 -12.65 -13.58 -27.26
CA ARG A 384 -13.20 -13.72 -28.63
C ARG A 384 -14.34 -12.73 -28.94
N ILE A 385 -15.21 -12.45 -27.93
CA ILE A 385 -16.32 -11.49 -28.07
C ILE A 385 -15.80 -10.06 -28.07
N ILE A 386 -14.84 -9.77 -27.17
CA ILE A 386 -14.14 -8.47 -27.12
C ILE A 386 -13.41 -8.21 -28.45
N ALA A 387 -12.73 -9.21 -29.00
CA ALA A 387 -12.04 -9.12 -30.29
C ALA A 387 -13.02 -8.79 -31.43
N ALA A 388 -14.18 -9.45 -31.47
CA ALA A 388 -15.22 -9.17 -32.46
C ALA A 388 -15.77 -7.73 -32.35
N PHE A 389 -16.00 -7.25 -31.10
CA PHE A 389 -16.41 -5.86 -30.86
C PHE A 389 -15.34 -4.88 -31.31
N LEU A 390 -14.07 -5.07 -30.90
CA LEU A 390 -12.96 -4.20 -31.28
C LEU A 390 -12.77 -4.20 -32.81
N ARG A 391 -12.87 -5.36 -33.44
CA ARG A 391 -12.81 -5.45 -34.91
C ARG A 391 -13.91 -4.60 -35.54
N GLY A 392 -15.15 -4.72 -35.11
CA GLY A 392 -16.26 -3.90 -35.59
C GLY A 392 -16.02 -2.39 -35.46
N LEU A 393 -15.49 -1.98 -34.30
CA LEU A 393 -15.18 -0.58 -34.01
C LEU A 393 -14.02 -0.05 -34.90
N PHE A 394 -12.94 -0.82 -35.08
CA PHE A 394 -11.82 -0.42 -35.91
C PHE A 394 -12.12 -0.57 -37.42
N ASP A 395 -13.05 -1.43 -37.80
CA ASP A 395 -13.54 -1.50 -39.15
C ASP A 395 -14.43 -0.29 -39.49
N ALA A 396 -15.11 0.32 -38.50
CA ALA A 396 -15.81 1.60 -38.66
C ALA A 396 -14.80 2.77 -38.69
N ASP A 397 -14.37 3.23 -37.52
CA ASP A 397 -13.60 4.47 -37.34
C ASP A 397 -12.06 4.30 -37.39
N GLY A 398 -11.56 3.06 -37.46
CA GLY A 398 -10.13 2.80 -37.50
C GLY A 398 -9.49 3.17 -38.84
N THR A 399 -8.28 3.70 -38.81
CA THR A 399 -7.45 4.03 -39.97
C THR A 399 -6.06 3.42 -39.87
N VAL A 400 -5.40 3.21 -41.00
CA VAL A 400 -4.00 2.80 -41.06
C VAL A 400 -3.21 3.87 -41.78
N ASP A 401 -2.23 4.48 -41.09
CA ASP A 401 -1.41 5.56 -41.68
C ASP A 401 -0.26 5.04 -42.55
N ALA A 402 0.49 5.99 -43.16
CA ALA A 402 1.62 5.69 -44.02
C ALA A 402 2.76 4.92 -43.31
N ASP A 403 2.89 5.08 -42.01
CA ASP A 403 3.86 4.37 -41.15
C ASP A 403 3.33 3.01 -40.67
N SER A 404 2.16 2.60 -41.20
CA SER A 404 1.44 1.36 -40.81
C SER A 404 0.99 1.37 -39.35
N ALA A 405 0.87 2.51 -38.68
CA ALA A 405 0.25 2.57 -37.37
C ALA A 405 -1.27 2.45 -37.50
N ILE A 406 -1.89 1.64 -36.66
CA ILE A 406 -3.34 1.52 -36.58
C ILE A 406 -3.84 2.60 -35.63
N ARG A 407 -4.83 3.37 -36.05
CA ARG A 407 -5.36 4.51 -35.31
C ARG A 407 -6.87 4.42 -35.20
N LEU A 408 -7.37 4.88 -34.02
CA LEU A 408 -8.80 5.09 -33.80
C LEU A 408 -8.99 6.52 -33.32
N THR A 409 -9.88 7.26 -33.94
CA THR A 409 -10.14 8.68 -33.63
C THR A 409 -11.53 8.83 -33.03
N SER A 410 -11.67 9.59 -31.95
CA SER A 410 -12.97 9.88 -31.34
C SER A 410 -13.01 11.25 -30.67
N SER A 411 -14.21 11.83 -30.58
CA SER A 411 -14.48 13.00 -29.73
C SER A 411 -14.62 12.65 -28.24
N SER A 412 -14.80 11.36 -27.90
CA SER A 412 -14.83 10.85 -26.53
C SER A 412 -13.44 10.33 -26.13
N ARG A 413 -12.84 10.97 -25.14
CA ARG A 413 -11.60 10.50 -24.51
C ARG A 413 -11.83 9.17 -23.78
N GLU A 414 -12.97 9.08 -23.10
CA GLU A 414 -13.32 7.92 -22.28
C GLU A 414 -13.52 6.66 -23.15
N LEU A 415 -14.10 6.79 -24.36
CA LEU A 415 -14.19 5.67 -25.30
C LEU A 415 -12.81 5.11 -25.64
N LEU A 416 -11.84 5.99 -25.93
CA LEU A 416 -10.49 5.54 -26.29
C LEU A 416 -9.73 4.96 -25.11
N ARG A 417 -9.97 5.43 -23.88
CA ARG A 417 -9.45 4.80 -22.67
C ARG A 417 -10.05 3.41 -22.44
N ASP A 418 -11.34 3.28 -22.61
CA ASP A 418 -12.03 1.98 -22.54
C ASP A 418 -11.44 0.99 -23.56
N VAL A 419 -11.24 1.41 -24.80
CA VAL A 419 -10.59 0.61 -25.85
C VAL A 419 -9.14 0.28 -25.47
N GLN A 420 -8.40 1.22 -24.91
CA GLN A 420 -7.03 1.01 -24.44
C GLN A 420 -6.95 -0.10 -23.36
N GLN A 421 -7.89 -0.12 -22.42
CA GLN A 421 -7.98 -1.17 -21.40
C GLN A 421 -8.32 -2.53 -22.01
N LEU A 422 -9.24 -2.59 -22.97
CA LEU A 422 -9.56 -3.85 -23.65
C LEU A 422 -8.39 -4.41 -24.46
N LEU A 423 -7.61 -3.54 -25.11
CA LEU A 423 -6.43 -3.94 -25.87
C LEU A 423 -5.34 -4.59 -25.02
N ILE A 424 -5.24 -4.21 -23.73
CA ILE A 424 -4.31 -4.84 -22.75
C ILE A 424 -4.56 -6.35 -22.65
N LEU A 425 -5.80 -6.82 -22.75
CA LEU A 425 -6.17 -8.24 -22.68
C LEU A 425 -5.62 -9.09 -23.84
N PHE A 426 -5.17 -8.45 -24.91
CA PHE A 426 -4.57 -9.11 -26.09
C PHE A 426 -3.06 -8.90 -26.18
N GLY A 427 -2.42 -8.44 -25.08
CA GLY A 427 -1.00 -8.10 -25.10
C GLY A 427 -0.69 -6.87 -25.98
N ILE A 428 -1.68 -6.03 -26.28
CA ILE A 428 -1.55 -4.88 -27.18
C ILE A 428 -1.44 -3.60 -26.36
N TYR A 429 -0.28 -2.93 -26.49
CA TYR A 429 -0.05 -1.61 -25.91
C TYR A 429 -0.44 -0.51 -26.90
N SER A 430 -1.13 0.52 -26.40
CA SER A 430 -1.57 1.67 -27.21
C SER A 430 -1.37 2.99 -26.45
N VAL A 431 -1.40 4.10 -27.18
CA VAL A 431 -1.22 5.44 -26.61
C VAL A 431 -2.37 6.33 -27.08
N VAL A 432 -3.00 7.05 -26.15
CA VAL A 432 -4.07 8.01 -26.44
C VAL A 432 -3.49 9.42 -26.44
N TYR A 433 -3.62 10.13 -27.53
CA TYR A 433 -3.19 11.52 -27.71
C TYR A 433 -4.38 12.47 -27.76
N GLU A 434 -4.25 13.62 -27.10
CA GLU A 434 -5.14 14.76 -27.33
C GLU A 434 -4.67 15.53 -28.58
N ARG A 435 -5.59 15.87 -29.44
CA ARG A 435 -5.37 16.60 -30.70
C ARG A 435 -6.26 17.83 -30.76
N ARG A 436 -5.77 18.92 -31.34
CA ARG A 436 -6.55 20.13 -31.62
C ARG A 436 -6.63 20.35 -33.11
N ARG A 437 -7.84 20.49 -33.62
CA ARG A 437 -8.03 20.91 -35.02
C ARG A 437 -7.89 22.42 -35.12
N LYS A 438 -7.14 22.90 -36.10
CA LYS A 438 -7.23 24.31 -36.53
C LYS A 438 -8.60 24.46 -37.18
N THR A 439 -9.50 25.17 -36.56
CA THR A 439 -10.90 25.34 -36.96
C THR A 439 -11.01 26.10 -38.28
N ALA A 440 -11.48 25.44 -39.36
CA ALA A 440 -12.19 26.13 -40.42
C ALA A 440 -13.67 26.10 -40.02
N ALA A 441 -14.24 27.25 -39.71
CA ALA A 441 -15.68 27.34 -39.50
C ALA A 441 -16.41 26.99 -40.81
N PHE A 442 -17.28 25.97 -40.75
CA PHE A 442 -18.09 25.55 -41.89
C PHE A 442 -19.49 26.13 -41.74
N ARG A 443 -19.93 26.99 -42.70
CA ARG A 443 -21.28 27.53 -42.71
C ARG A 443 -22.15 26.70 -43.66
N TYR A 444 -23.33 26.35 -43.22
CA TYR A 444 -24.33 25.68 -44.03
C TYR A 444 -25.72 26.25 -43.75
N VAL A 445 -26.59 26.18 -44.76
CA VAL A 445 -27.99 26.59 -44.62
C VAL A 445 -28.83 25.34 -44.44
N THR A 446 -29.63 25.32 -43.36
CA THR A 446 -30.58 24.22 -43.11
C THR A 446 -31.68 24.19 -44.17
N LYS A 447 -32.44 23.08 -44.27
CA LYS A 447 -33.58 22.96 -45.20
C LYS A 447 -34.63 24.06 -44.98
N ASP A 448 -34.68 24.65 -43.80
CA ASP A 448 -35.60 25.72 -43.41
C ASP A 448 -34.99 27.12 -43.65
N GLY A 449 -33.88 27.23 -44.38
CA GLY A 449 -33.25 28.49 -44.78
C GLY A 449 -32.42 29.18 -43.67
N ILE A 450 -32.20 28.50 -42.51
CA ILE A 450 -31.45 29.04 -41.37
C ILE A 450 -29.95 28.81 -41.61
N GLU A 451 -29.17 29.89 -41.65
CA GLU A 451 -27.70 29.80 -41.70
C GLU A 451 -27.15 29.34 -40.36
N LYS A 452 -26.52 28.19 -40.34
CA LYS A 452 -25.81 27.66 -39.14
C LYS A 452 -24.31 27.57 -39.40
N THR A 453 -23.56 28.00 -38.44
CA THR A 453 -22.10 27.82 -38.44
C THR A 453 -21.76 26.58 -37.63
N TYR A 454 -21.20 25.59 -38.27
CA TYR A 454 -20.63 24.42 -37.58
C TYR A 454 -19.18 24.73 -37.22
N THR A 455 -18.92 24.97 -35.96
CA THR A 455 -17.57 24.95 -35.41
C THR A 455 -17.32 23.54 -34.94
N GLY A 456 -16.58 22.76 -35.74
CA GLY A 456 -16.14 21.43 -35.30
C GLY A 456 -15.45 21.55 -33.92
N GLY A 457 -15.62 20.57 -33.02
CA GLY A 457 -15.02 20.58 -31.68
C GLY A 457 -13.51 20.84 -31.79
N GLU A 458 -13.00 21.80 -31.01
CA GLU A 458 -11.57 22.19 -31.03
C GLU A 458 -10.66 21.03 -30.65
N THR A 459 -11.13 20.09 -29.84
CA THR A 459 -10.37 18.97 -29.32
C THR A 459 -10.96 17.63 -29.74
N TYR A 460 -10.10 16.70 -30.16
CA TYR A 460 -10.44 15.30 -30.40
C TYR A 460 -9.29 14.42 -29.89
N TYR A 461 -9.54 13.13 -29.76
CA TYR A 461 -8.57 12.17 -29.21
C TYR A 461 -8.24 11.10 -30.26
N GLU A 462 -7.01 10.58 -30.19
CA GLU A 462 -6.51 9.60 -31.13
C GLU A 462 -5.76 8.51 -30.38
N LEU A 463 -6.26 7.26 -30.45
CA LEU A 463 -5.58 6.08 -29.97
C LEU A 463 -4.68 5.54 -31.09
N VAL A 464 -3.42 5.23 -30.76
CA VAL A 464 -2.40 4.80 -31.72
C VAL A 464 -1.73 3.53 -31.29
N ILE A 465 -1.72 2.52 -32.18
CA ILE A 465 -1.10 1.21 -32.00
C ILE A 465 0.06 1.10 -33.00
N LYS A 466 1.28 0.83 -32.49
CA LYS A 466 2.53 0.76 -33.27
C LYS A 466 3.30 -0.53 -32.96
N ASN A 467 4.45 -0.68 -33.62
CA ASN A 467 5.47 -1.70 -33.32
C ASN A 467 4.91 -3.12 -33.26
N GLU A 468 5.27 -3.89 -32.23
CA GLU A 468 4.81 -5.26 -32.00
C GLU A 468 3.28 -5.32 -31.76
N SER A 469 2.73 -4.35 -31.05
CA SER A 469 1.30 -4.25 -30.75
C SER A 469 0.41 -4.20 -31.99
N ARG A 470 0.83 -3.55 -33.06
CA ARG A 470 0.07 -3.59 -34.32
C ARG A 470 0.04 -4.97 -34.98
N CYS A 471 1.13 -5.74 -34.84
CA CYS A 471 1.19 -7.09 -35.37
C CYS A 471 0.26 -8.02 -34.59
N ARG A 472 0.26 -7.91 -33.27
CA ARG A 472 -0.68 -8.61 -32.40
C ARG A 472 -2.13 -8.20 -32.65
N PHE A 473 -2.37 -6.92 -32.96
CA PHE A 473 -3.71 -6.44 -33.31
C PHE A 473 -4.25 -7.15 -34.56
N VAL A 474 -3.46 -7.23 -35.61
CA VAL A 474 -3.87 -7.92 -36.86
C VAL A 474 -4.07 -9.40 -36.63
N GLU A 475 -3.25 -10.03 -35.81
CA GLU A 475 -3.34 -11.46 -35.50
C GLU A 475 -4.55 -11.81 -34.61
N LYS A 476 -4.77 -11.04 -33.54
CA LYS A 476 -5.76 -11.37 -32.48
C LYS A 476 -7.14 -10.75 -32.71
N ILE A 477 -7.21 -9.58 -33.35
CA ILE A 477 -8.45 -8.83 -33.54
C ILE A 477 -8.81 -8.79 -35.02
N GLY A 478 -7.85 -8.46 -35.89
CA GLY A 478 -8.05 -8.36 -37.33
C GLY A 478 -8.64 -7.02 -37.76
N LEU A 479 -8.68 -6.83 -39.06
CA LEU A 479 -9.30 -5.70 -39.77
C LEU A 479 -9.93 -6.22 -41.07
N VAL A 480 -10.86 -5.44 -41.64
CA VAL A 480 -11.36 -5.71 -42.99
C VAL A 480 -10.21 -5.75 -44.03
N PRO A 481 -10.28 -6.59 -45.08
CA PRO A 481 -9.16 -6.83 -45.99
C PRO A 481 -8.50 -5.57 -46.52
N ARG A 482 -9.27 -4.55 -46.88
CA ARG A 482 -8.78 -3.29 -47.42
C ARG A 482 -7.95 -2.47 -46.43
N LYS A 483 -8.27 -2.52 -45.11
CA LYS A 483 -7.49 -1.87 -44.06
C LYS A 483 -6.28 -2.74 -43.67
N ALA A 484 -6.46 -4.03 -43.58
CA ALA A 484 -5.40 -4.98 -43.26
C ALA A 484 -4.25 -4.96 -44.27
N ALA A 485 -4.56 -4.82 -45.56
CA ALA A 485 -3.57 -4.73 -46.65
C ALA A 485 -2.60 -3.52 -46.51
N ARG A 486 -2.97 -2.50 -45.76
CA ARG A 486 -2.12 -1.31 -45.47
C ARG A 486 -1.16 -1.53 -44.32
N VAL A 487 -1.34 -2.59 -43.52
CA VAL A 487 -0.49 -2.87 -42.35
C VAL A 487 0.75 -3.68 -42.78
N SER A 488 1.94 -3.09 -42.63
CA SER A 488 3.19 -3.79 -42.88
C SER A 488 3.59 -4.65 -41.67
N LEU A 489 3.66 -5.96 -41.85
CA LEU A 489 4.10 -6.91 -40.83
C LEU A 489 5.63 -7.13 -40.83
N LYS A 490 6.38 -6.48 -41.74
CA LYS A 490 7.83 -6.72 -41.95
C LYS A 490 8.74 -6.15 -40.82
N LYS A 491 8.23 -5.25 -39.94
CA LYS A 491 9.02 -4.54 -38.91
C LYS A 491 8.24 -4.43 -37.60
N CYS A 492 7.94 -5.58 -36.97
CA CYS A 492 7.35 -5.63 -35.63
C CYS A 492 8.44 -5.41 -34.57
N LYS A 493 8.86 -4.13 -34.40
CA LYS A 493 9.82 -3.78 -33.35
C LYS A 493 9.19 -4.02 -31.99
N ARG A 494 9.96 -4.61 -31.08
CA ARG A 494 9.53 -4.87 -29.72
C ARG A 494 9.06 -3.60 -29.02
N GLU A 495 7.95 -3.71 -28.30
CA GLU A 495 7.35 -2.62 -27.54
C GLU A 495 7.78 -2.66 -26.07
N LYS A 496 7.77 -1.49 -25.43
CA LYS A 496 8.07 -1.34 -24.01
C LYS A 496 6.84 -0.73 -23.34
N PRO A 497 6.07 -1.52 -22.58
CA PRO A 497 4.78 -1.10 -22.03
C PRO A 497 4.96 -0.25 -20.77
N PHE A 498 5.31 1.01 -20.93
CA PHE A 498 5.47 1.97 -19.85
C PHE A 498 4.59 3.19 -20.08
N ALA A 499 3.99 3.72 -19.02
CA ALA A 499 3.24 4.95 -19.03
C ALA A 499 3.92 6.01 -18.16
N THR A 500 4.12 7.21 -18.71
CA THR A 500 4.79 8.32 -18.02
C THR A 500 3.76 9.11 -17.24
N VAL A 501 3.91 9.22 -15.93
CA VAL A 501 3.06 10.09 -15.10
C VAL A 501 3.12 11.52 -15.64
N GLU A 502 1.97 12.09 -15.96
CA GLU A 502 1.82 13.48 -16.38
C GLU A 502 1.49 14.35 -15.18
N LYS A 503 0.50 13.94 -14.38
CA LYS A 503 0.05 14.65 -13.19
C LYS A 503 -0.60 13.69 -12.18
N VAL A 504 -0.64 14.14 -10.92
CA VAL A 504 -1.37 13.52 -9.82
C VAL A 504 -2.27 14.58 -9.20
N GLU A 505 -3.57 14.35 -9.18
CA GLU A 505 -4.59 15.33 -8.76
C GLU A 505 -5.42 14.80 -7.61
N TYR A 506 -5.64 15.60 -6.58
CA TYR A 506 -6.56 15.28 -5.50
C TYR A 506 -8.02 15.43 -5.97
N LEU A 507 -8.85 14.40 -5.80
CA LEU A 507 -10.25 14.38 -6.22
C LEU A 507 -11.26 14.62 -5.10
N GLY A 508 -10.82 14.59 -3.84
CA GLY A 508 -11.72 14.58 -2.69
C GLY A 508 -11.82 13.19 -2.07
N ARG A 509 -12.97 12.91 -1.41
CA ARG A 509 -13.20 11.63 -0.73
C ARG A 509 -14.22 10.79 -1.51
N GLU A 510 -13.85 9.58 -1.85
CA GLU A 510 -14.68 8.61 -2.57
C GLU A 510 -14.69 7.25 -1.85
N VAL A 511 -15.72 6.42 -2.14
CA VAL A 511 -15.76 5.03 -1.64
C VAL A 511 -14.71 4.21 -2.34
N VAL A 512 -13.90 3.48 -1.58
CA VAL A 512 -12.79 2.68 -2.08
C VAL A 512 -12.90 1.20 -1.72
N TYR A 513 -12.24 0.36 -2.50
CA TYR A 513 -12.26 -1.09 -2.42
C TYR A 513 -10.86 -1.67 -2.50
N ASP A 514 -10.67 -2.92 -2.06
CA ASP A 514 -9.41 -3.64 -2.16
C ASP A 514 -9.60 -5.14 -2.39
N PHE A 515 -8.50 -5.82 -2.77
CA PHE A 515 -8.41 -7.27 -2.81
C PHE A 515 -7.45 -7.79 -1.74
N GLY A 516 -7.88 -8.80 -0.99
CA GLY A 516 -6.98 -9.61 -0.20
C GLY A 516 -6.38 -10.72 -1.05
N VAL A 517 -5.38 -10.43 -1.89
CA VAL A 517 -4.74 -11.42 -2.77
C VAL A 517 -3.71 -12.23 -2.00
N PRO A 518 -3.99 -13.51 -1.61
CA PRO A 518 -3.04 -14.33 -0.89
C PRO A 518 -1.75 -14.54 -1.69
N GLU A 519 -0.61 -14.56 -1.02
CA GLU A 519 0.73 -14.85 -1.55
C GLU A 519 1.33 -13.81 -2.50
N TYR A 520 0.52 -13.08 -3.28
CA TYR A 520 1.03 -12.19 -4.33
C TYR A 520 0.86 -10.71 -4.00
N HIS A 521 -0.13 -10.33 -3.20
CA HIS A 521 -0.43 -8.97 -2.75
C HIS A 521 -0.39 -7.91 -3.85
N ARG A 522 -0.74 -8.29 -5.08
CA ARG A 522 -0.80 -7.43 -6.26
C ARG A 522 -1.88 -7.87 -7.22
N TYR A 523 -2.38 -6.94 -8.01
CA TYR A 523 -3.42 -7.16 -9.01
C TYR A 523 -3.31 -6.12 -10.13
N ILE A 524 -4.09 -6.29 -11.20
CA ILE A 524 -4.15 -5.34 -12.30
C ILE A 524 -5.37 -4.44 -12.10
N ALA A 525 -5.13 -3.13 -11.96
CA ALA A 525 -6.15 -2.11 -11.86
C ALA A 525 -5.93 -1.07 -12.96
N GLU A 526 -6.93 -0.83 -13.83
CA GLU A 526 -6.84 0.10 -14.97
C GLU A 526 -5.62 -0.18 -15.89
N GLY A 527 -5.15 -1.43 -15.97
CA GLY A 527 -3.96 -1.82 -16.69
C GLY A 527 -2.63 -1.59 -15.97
N ILE A 528 -2.63 -1.06 -14.73
CA ILE A 528 -1.48 -0.71 -13.91
C ILE A 528 -1.30 -1.74 -12.77
N VAL A 529 -0.07 -2.03 -12.37
CA VAL A 529 0.24 -3.00 -11.30
C VAL A 529 0.23 -2.33 -9.90
N SER A 530 -0.55 -2.86 -8.94
CA SER A 530 -0.94 -2.27 -7.62
C SER A 530 -0.69 -3.15 -6.37
N HIS A 531 -0.53 -2.55 -5.14
CA HIS A 531 -0.03 -3.19 -3.87
C HIS A 531 -0.67 -2.79 -2.50
N ASN A 532 -0.27 -3.46 -1.33
CA ASN A 532 -0.86 -3.47 0.04
C ASN A 532 0.13 -3.31 1.28
N CYS A 533 -0.20 -2.74 2.57
CA CYS A 533 0.69 -2.38 3.75
C CYS A 533 0.22 -2.75 5.20
N ALA A 534 1.07 -2.53 6.34
CA ALA A 534 0.85 -3.09 7.69
C ALA A 534 1.38 -2.30 8.91
N GLU A 535 0.56 -1.84 9.91
CA GLU A 535 1.04 -1.17 11.17
C GLU A 535 0.28 -1.48 12.48
N THR A 536 -1.00 -1.82 12.49
CA THR A 536 -1.80 -2.02 13.70
C THR A 536 -2.22 -3.46 13.87
N VAL A 537 -2.22 -3.94 15.12
CA VAL A 537 -2.64 -5.30 15.44
C VAL A 537 -4.13 -5.32 15.74
N GLN A 538 -4.88 -6.06 14.97
CA GLN A 538 -6.33 -6.03 15.06
C GLN A 538 -6.98 -7.42 14.90
N ASN A 539 -8.17 -7.57 15.44
CA ASN A 539 -9.13 -8.61 15.11
C ASN A 539 -9.98 -8.12 13.91
N PRO A 540 -10.63 -8.99 13.14
CA PRO A 540 -11.53 -8.57 12.08
C PRO A 540 -12.52 -7.49 12.55
N PHE A 541 -12.75 -6.45 11.73
CA PHE A 541 -13.66 -5.34 11.94
C PHE A 541 -13.25 -4.27 12.97
N GLU A 542 -12.07 -4.35 13.56
CA GLU A 542 -11.57 -3.32 14.46
C GLU A 542 -11.03 -2.11 13.70
N VAL A 543 -11.08 -0.95 14.36
CA VAL A 543 -10.60 0.33 13.83
C VAL A 543 -9.36 0.76 14.60
N CYS A 544 -8.39 1.37 13.91
CA CYS A 544 -7.20 1.94 14.49
C CYS A 544 -7.41 3.44 14.79
N ASN A 545 -7.48 3.80 16.07
CA ASN A 545 -7.54 5.19 16.51
C ASN A 545 -6.23 5.52 17.23
N LEU A 546 -5.45 6.48 16.71
CA LEU A 546 -4.12 6.80 17.21
C LEU A 546 -3.99 8.26 17.61
N THR A 547 -3.34 8.52 18.75
CA THR A 547 -2.80 9.82 19.13
C THR A 547 -1.47 9.66 19.86
N HIS A 548 -0.63 10.69 19.87
CA HIS A 548 0.73 10.60 20.42
C HIS A 548 1.09 11.79 21.28
N ILE A 549 1.67 11.51 22.45
CA ILE A 549 2.17 12.51 23.38
C ILE A 549 3.59 12.93 22.95
N ASN A 550 3.84 14.24 22.79
CA ASN A 550 5.20 14.75 22.60
C ASN A 550 5.93 14.84 23.95
N LEU A 551 6.75 13.84 24.24
CA LEU A 551 7.44 13.72 25.52
C LEU A 551 8.36 14.89 25.87
N VAL A 552 8.88 15.58 24.87
CA VAL A 552 9.82 16.72 25.02
C VAL A 552 9.20 17.87 25.84
N LYS A 553 7.87 17.99 25.80
CA LYS A 553 7.12 19.03 26.51
C LYS A 553 7.01 18.80 28.02
N PHE A 554 7.36 17.60 28.47
CA PHE A 554 7.28 17.19 29.88
C PHE A 554 8.64 17.17 30.58
N VAL A 555 9.68 17.76 29.99
CA VAL A 555 10.95 18.06 30.68
C VAL A 555 10.84 19.44 31.29
N LYS A 556 11.01 19.54 32.62
CA LYS A 556 10.94 20.81 33.34
C LYS A 556 12.03 21.77 32.86
N PRO A 557 11.71 23.03 32.54
CA PRO A 557 12.66 24.00 32.03
C PRO A 557 13.84 24.22 33.01
N GLY A 558 15.07 24.17 32.46
CA GLY A 558 16.30 24.40 33.22
C GLY A 558 16.67 23.30 34.23
N CYS A 559 15.93 22.21 34.30
CA CYS A 559 16.26 21.09 35.18
C CYS A 559 17.44 20.29 34.63
N VAL A 560 18.47 20.09 35.43
CA VAL A 560 19.66 19.32 35.08
C VAL A 560 19.89 18.29 36.18
N GLY A 561 19.73 17.00 35.87
CA GLY A 561 19.98 15.90 36.77
C GLY A 561 21.37 15.29 36.57
N ARG A 562 22.11 15.05 37.68
CA ARG A 562 23.41 14.34 37.64
C ARG A 562 23.26 12.86 37.90
N THR A 563 22.31 12.48 38.74
CA THR A 563 21.95 11.09 39.02
C THR A 563 20.67 10.69 38.32
N PHE A 564 20.40 9.39 38.21
CA PHE A 564 19.16 8.89 37.59
C PHE A 564 17.90 9.42 38.32
N GLU A 565 17.91 9.45 39.64
CA GLU A 565 16.79 9.95 40.45
C GLU A 565 16.55 11.44 40.24
N GLU A 566 17.62 12.25 40.16
CA GLU A 566 17.50 13.67 39.82
C GLU A 566 16.93 13.87 38.44
N ARG A 567 17.33 13.07 37.40
CA ARG A 567 16.79 13.08 36.06
C ARG A 567 15.32 12.72 36.03
N LEU A 568 14.90 11.71 36.80
CA LEU A 568 13.49 11.39 36.98
C LEU A 568 12.71 12.58 37.57
N GLY A 569 13.32 13.32 38.52
CA GLY A 569 12.75 14.53 39.10
C GLY A 569 12.59 15.68 38.11
N CYS A 570 13.32 15.64 36.96
CA CYS A 570 13.19 16.61 35.87
C CYS A 570 11.98 16.35 34.97
N ILE A 571 11.31 15.23 35.06
CA ILE A 571 10.11 14.91 34.32
C ILE A 571 8.88 15.48 35.03
N ASP A 572 7.99 16.12 34.31
CA ASP A 572 6.69 16.53 34.77
C ASP A 572 5.70 15.35 34.70
N TRP A 573 5.78 14.49 35.75
CA TRP A 573 4.96 13.29 35.82
C TRP A 573 3.45 13.60 35.90
N GLU A 574 3.07 14.68 36.60
CA GLU A 574 1.66 15.07 36.74
C GLU A 574 1.09 15.58 35.39
N GLY A 575 1.84 16.46 34.71
CA GLY A 575 1.48 16.91 33.37
C GLY A 575 1.38 15.74 32.37
N LEU A 576 2.31 14.76 32.47
CA LEU A 576 2.29 13.57 31.66
C LEU A 576 1.06 12.68 31.95
N ALA A 577 0.70 12.51 33.23
CA ALA A 577 -0.52 11.81 33.66
C ALA A 577 -1.77 12.46 33.09
N GLN A 578 -1.86 13.80 33.19
CA GLN A 578 -2.97 14.57 32.62
C GLN A 578 -3.05 14.42 31.10
N ALA A 579 -1.91 14.48 30.39
CA ALA A 579 -1.86 14.26 28.95
C ALA A 579 -2.33 12.86 28.55
N ALA A 580 -1.97 11.84 29.33
CA ALA A 580 -2.42 10.47 29.12
C ALA A 580 -3.96 10.35 29.26
N ARG A 581 -4.53 10.96 30.29
CA ARG A 581 -5.99 11.02 30.50
C ARG A 581 -6.71 11.76 29.37
N ILE A 582 -6.23 12.94 29.02
CA ILE A 582 -6.80 13.75 27.91
C ILE A 582 -6.72 12.98 26.60
N GLY A 583 -5.57 12.37 26.29
CA GLY A 583 -5.38 11.57 25.06
C GLY A 583 -6.33 10.39 24.99
N THR A 584 -6.55 9.68 26.11
CA THR A 584 -7.49 8.57 26.19
C THR A 584 -8.93 9.03 25.99
N ARG A 585 -9.35 10.10 26.64
CA ARG A 585 -10.69 10.70 26.49
C ARG A 585 -10.90 11.22 25.07
N PHE A 586 -9.91 11.89 24.48
CA PHE A 586 -9.97 12.37 23.10
C PHE A 586 -10.19 11.21 22.10
N LEU A 587 -9.44 10.12 22.24
CA LEU A 587 -9.64 8.94 21.38
C LEU A 587 -11.00 8.29 21.60
N GLU A 588 -11.49 8.23 22.83
CA GLU A 588 -12.83 7.73 23.15
C GLU A 588 -13.92 8.62 22.51
N ASP A 589 -13.78 9.95 22.59
CA ASP A 589 -14.70 10.88 21.95
C ASP A 589 -14.64 10.78 20.42
N ALA A 590 -13.46 10.50 19.86
CA ALA A 590 -13.30 10.20 18.45
C ALA A 590 -14.03 8.91 18.05
N ILE A 591 -13.95 7.84 18.85
CA ILE A 591 -14.71 6.61 18.66
C ILE A 591 -16.21 6.89 18.72
N GLU A 592 -16.68 7.66 19.69
CA GLU A 592 -18.09 7.98 19.85
C GLU A 592 -18.65 8.82 18.69
N ARG A 593 -17.86 9.75 18.17
CA ARG A 593 -18.20 10.59 17.00
C ARG A 593 -18.03 9.89 15.67
N SER A 594 -17.19 8.91 15.68
CA SER A 594 -16.88 8.13 14.52
C SER A 594 -18.04 7.23 14.11
N ARG A 595 -18.70 7.45 12.96
CA ARG A 595 -19.71 6.57 12.34
C ARG A 595 -19.26 6.21 10.93
N THR A 596 -18.98 4.92 10.68
CA THR A 596 -18.53 4.44 9.37
C THR A 596 -19.71 4.25 8.41
N GLY A 597 -20.92 4.11 8.96
CA GLY A 597 -22.09 3.69 8.18
C GLY A 597 -22.10 2.19 7.87
N ILE A 598 -21.05 1.44 8.27
CA ILE A 598 -20.98 0.00 8.13
C ILE A 598 -21.31 -0.63 9.47
N LYS A 599 -22.45 -1.25 9.52
CA LYS A 599 -23.01 -1.79 10.76
C LYS A 599 -22.02 -2.67 11.53
N VAL A 600 -21.33 -3.59 10.87
CA VAL A 600 -20.43 -4.53 11.55
C VAL A 600 -19.17 -3.83 12.11
N ILE A 601 -18.64 -2.84 11.41
CA ILE A 601 -17.48 -2.05 11.89
C ILE A 601 -17.92 -1.10 13.01
N ASP A 602 -19.03 -0.38 12.82
CA ASP A 602 -19.58 0.51 13.86
C ASP A 602 -19.91 -0.26 15.13
N GLU A 603 -20.49 -1.45 15.00
CA GLU A 603 -20.78 -2.34 16.11
C GLU A 603 -19.50 -2.89 16.76
N MET A 604 -18.48 -3.28 15.97
CA MET A 604 -17.20 -3.75 16.50
C MET A 604 -16.44 -2.62 17.18
N ASN A 605 -16.31 -1.46 16.53
CA ASN A 605 -15.67 -0.28 17.11
C ASN A 605 -16.36 0.17 18.40
N ALA A 606 -17.68 0.21 18.41
CA ALA A 606 -18.48 0.50 19.61
C ALA A 606 -18.38 -0.62 20.67
N ALA A 607 -18.16 -1.87 20.25
CA ALA A 607 -18.12 -3.03 21.14
C ALA A 607 -16.77 -3.20 21.82
N THR A 608 -15.65 -2.94 21.11
CA THR A 608 -14.28 -3.08 21.65
C THR A 608 -13.66 -1.76 22.08
N ARG A 609 -14.05 -0.64 21.44
CA ARG A 609 -13.62 0.72 21.75
C ARG A 609 -12.11 0.86 21.89
N LYS A 610 -11.38 0.35 20.92
CA LYS A 610 -9.93 0.19 20.95
C LYS A 610 -9.20 1.52 20.75
N ASN A 611 -8.37 1.91 21.71
CA ASN A 611 -7.54 3.10 21.71
C ASN A 611 -6.07 2.75 21.43
N GLY A 612 -5.35 3.67 20.79
CA GLY A 612 -3.91 3.57 20.55
C GLY A 612 -3.20 4.87 20.91
N LEU A 613 -3.13 5.17 22.22
CA LEU A 613 -2.32 6.27 22.73
C LEU A 613 -0.84 5.87 22.72
N GLY A 614 0.00 6.68 22.09
CA GLY A 614 1.44 6.46 21.99
C GLY A 614 2.27 7.69 22.34
N ILE A 615 3.55 7.63 21.98
CA ILE A 615 4.53 8.68 22.27
C ILE A 615 5.31 9.09 21.02
N MET A 616 5.91 10.28 21.02
CA MET A 616 6.95 10.75 20.12
C MET A 616 7.94 11.64 20.88
N GLY A 617 9.14 11.88 20.35
CA GLY A 617 10.13 12.74 20.96
C GLY A 617 10.95 12.09 22.08
N PHE A 618 11.00 10.73 22.14
CA PHE A 618 11.73 10.06 23.21
C PHE A 618 13.24 10.33 23.15
N ALA A 619 13.88 10.24 21.97
CA ALA A 619 15.31 10.52 21.86
C ALA A 619 15.67 11.96 22.21
N GLU A 620 14.81 12.93 21.88
CA GLU A 620 15.01 14.32 22.25
C GLU A 620 14.80 14.57 23.76
N LEU A 621 13.83 13.86 24.37
CA LEU A 621 13.68 13.87 25.83
C LEU A 621 14.97 13.39 26.50
N LEU A 622 15.55 12.29 26.04
CA LEU A 622 16.82 11.76 26.54
C LEU A 622 17.96 12.78 26.42
N LEU A 623 18.07 13.43 25.25
CA LEU A 623 19.06 14.47 25.02
C LEU A 623 18.93 15.61 26.03
N LYS A 624 17.71 16.10 26.30
CA LYS A 624 17.46 17.15 27.29
C LYS A 624 17.81 16.73 28.72
N LEU A 625 17.66 15.44 29.05
CA LEU A 625 18.03 14.88 30.34
C LEU A 625 19.53 14.53 30.42
N GLY A 626 20.29 14.64 29.32
CA GLY A 626 21.69 14.24 29.25
C GLY A 626 21.89 12.72 29.36
N VAL A 627 20.93 11.93 28.86
CA VAL A 627 20.96 10.45 28.90
C VAL A 627 21.26 9.90 27.50
N PRO A 628 22.33 9.11 27.30
CA PRO A 628 22.55 8.44 26.04
C PRO A 628 21.45 7.42 25.73
N TYR A 629 21.01 7.36 24.47
CA TYR A 629 19.99 6.39 24.06
C TYR A 629 20.43 4.95 24.30
N ALA A 630 21.68 4.62 23.98
CA ALA A 630 22.29 3.30 24.24
C ALA A 630 22.74 3.20 25.69
N SER A 631 21.82 3.24 26.64
CA SER A 631 22.12 3.13 28.06
C SER A 631 21.02 2.45 28.84
N TRP A 632 21.37 1.83 29.98
CA TRP A 632 20.39 1.23 30.86
C TRP A 632 19.46 2.26 31.52
N GLU A 633 19.93 3.47 31.70
CA GLU A 633 19.11 4.59 32.17
C GLU A 633 17.98 4.89 31.18
N ALA A 634 18.29 4.93 29.88
CA ALA A 634 17.30 5.15 28.83
C ALA A 634 16.27 3.99 28.77
N VAL A 635 16.76 2.74 28.92
CA VAL A 635 15.90 1.54 28.99
C VAL A 635 14.96 1.59 30.20
N GLU A 636 15.44 2.04 31.36
CA GLU A 636 14.60 2.20 32.55
C GLU A 636 13.64 3.39 32.44
N LEU A 637 14.09 4.51 31.84
CA LEU A 637 13.24 5.69 31.60
C LEU A 637 12.03 5.36 30.74
N ILE A 638 12.22 4.68 29.60
CA ILE A 638 11.09 4.32 28.73
C ILE A 638 10.14 3.35 29.43
N ASN A 639 10.67 2.41 30.22
CA ASN A 639 9.86 1.48 31.02
C ASN A 639 8.96 2.24 31.99
N ARG A 640 9.53 3.17 32.76
CA ARG A 640 8.78 3.99 33.73
C ARG A 640 7.78 4.93 33.04
N ILE A 641 8.17 5.59 31.95
CA ILE A 641 7.30 6.50 31.19
C ILE A 641 6.08 5.74 30.64
N MET A 642 6.31 4.60 29.99
CA MET A 642 5.21 3.84 29.42
C MET A 642 4.32 3.20 30.49
N GLY A 643 4.91 2.75 31.61
CA GLY A 643 4.14 2.28 32.76
C GLY A 643 3.26 3.37 33.37
N TRP A 644 3.79 4.59 33.51
CA TRP A 644 3.04 5.73 34.00
C TRP A 644 1.89 6.13 33.08
N ILE A 645 2.16 6.22 31.79
CA ILE A 645 1.14 6.49 30.76
C ILE A 645 0.06 5.40 30.77
N TYR A 646 0.45 4.12 30.87
CA TYR A 646 -0.50 3.00 30.90
C TYR A 646 -1.47 3.11 32.07
N VAL A 647 -0.92 3.33 33.29
CA VAL A 647 -1.75 3.43 34.51
C VAL A 647 -2.78 4.53 34.37
N HIS A 648 -2.37 5.73 33.92
CA HIS A 648 -3.28 6.87 33.83
C HIS A 648 -4.23 6.80 32.63
N ALA A 649 -3.83 6.18 31.53
CA ALA A 649 -4.71 5.93 30.40
C ALA A 649 -5.82 4.91 30.75
N LEU A 650 -5.47 3.83 31.43
CA LEU A 650 -6.44 2.82 31.83
C LEU A 650 -7.32 3.30 33.00
N ASP A 651 -6.78 4.12 33.91
CA ASP A 651 -7.55 4.77 34.96
C ASP A 651 -8.63 5.71 34.38
N GLU A 652 -8.28 6.50 33.34
CA GLU A 652 -9.24 7.31 32.61
C GLU A 652 -10.28 6.46 31.90
N SER A 653 -9.86 5.34 31.30
CA SER A 653 -10.80 4.40 30.66
C SER A 653 -11.81 3.83 31.67
N ALA A 654 -11.40 3.60 32.91
CA ALA A 654 -12.30 3.19 34.00
C ALA A 654 -13.25 4.32 34.43
N GLU A 655 -12.79 5.59 34.48
CA GLU A 655 -13.67 6.74 34.72
C GLU A 655 -14.70 6.91 33.59
N LEU A 656 -14.27 6.78 32.35
CA LEU A 656 -15.15 6.81 31.18
C LEU A 656 -16.17 5.68 31.20
N ALA A 657 -15.82 4.50 31.72
CA ALA A 657 -16.79 3.42 31.90
C ALA A 657 -17.84 3.75 32.97
N ARG A 658 -17.46 4.43 34.04
CA ARG A 658 -18.38 4.92 35.07
C ARG A 658 -19.34 5.99 34.49
N GLU A 659 -18.84 6.87 33.62
CA GLU A 659 -19.63 7.92 32.99
C GLU A 659 -20.56 7.41 31.89
N ARG A 660 -20.12 6.41 31.08
CA ARG A 660 -20.72 6.04 29.79
C ARG A 660 -20.99 4.54 29.63
N GLY A 661 -20.74 3.76 30.65
CA GLY A 661 -20.77 2.29 30.62
C GLY A 661 -19.47 1.66 30.09
N PRO A 662 -19.18 0.41 30.45
CA PRO A 662 -18.03 -0.32 29.95
C PRO A 662 -18.19 -0.69 28.47
N PHE A 663 -17.11 -1.18 27.84
CA PHE A 663 -17.21 -1.73 26.48
C PHE A 663 -18.04 -3.04 26.49
N LYS A 664 -18.64 -3.37 25.33
CA LYS A 664 -19.69 -4.41 25.23
C LYS A 664 -19.28 -5.79 25.78
N PHE A 665 -18.02 -6.19 25.59
CA PHE A 665 -17.54 -7.51 25.99
C PHE A 665 -16.79 -7.50 27.34
N PHE A 666 -16.94 -6.46 28.12
CA PHE A 666 -16.24 -6.27 29.38
C PHE A 666 -16.37 -7.48 30.32
N GLU A 667 -17.58 -8.00 30.51
CA GLU A 667 -17.86 -9.13 31.40
C GLU A 667 -17.14 -10.42 30.99
N LYS A 668 -16.74 -10.55 29.75
CA LYS A 668 -15.99 -11.68 29.20
C LYS A 668 -14.48 -11.42 29.17
N SER A 669 -14.07 -10.22 29.50
CA SER A 669 -12.65 -9.80 29.43
C SER A 669 -11.88 -10.13 30.71
N ALA A 670 -10.57 -10.12 30.59
CA ALA A 670 -9.67 -10.25 31.75
C ALA A 670 -9.90 -9.18 32.83
N TYR A 671 -10.35 -8.00 32.43
CA TYR A 671 -10.61 -6.89 33.37
C TYR A 671 -11.74 -7.17 34.36
N ALA A 672 -12.77 -7.90 33.97
CA ALA A 672 -13.88 -8.24 34.88
C ALA A 672 -13.41 -9.01 36.15
N GLY A 673 -12.36 -9.81 36.02
CA GLY A 673 -11.68 -10.47 37.12
C GLY A 673 -10.66 -9.59 37.88
N GLY A 674 -10.48 -8.34 37.50
CA GLY A 674 -9.44 -7.45 38.03
C GLY A 674 -8.03 -7.76 37.50
N GLU A 675 -7.91 -8.54 36.42
CA GLU A 675 -6.64 -8.77 35.73
C GLU A 675 -6.27 -7.57 34.87
N LEU A 676 -4.99 -7.19 34.90
CA LEU A 676 -4.42 -6.18 34.01
C LEU A 676 -3.64 -6.91 32.92
N PRO A 677 -4.08 -6.88 31.64
CA PRO A 677 -3.49 -7.66 30.56
C PRO A 677 -1.98 -7.47 30.38
N VAL A 678 -1.45 -6.27 30.59
CA VAL A 678 -0.01 -6.02 30.51
C VAL A 678 0.78 -6.72 31.63
N LEU A 679 0.22 -6.90 32.80
CA LEU A 679 0.90 -7.64 33.89
C LEU A 679 0.92 -9.14 33.58
N LYS A 680 -0.18 -9.68 33.06
CA LYS A 680 -0.24 -11.07 32.59
C LYS A 680 0.75 -11.31 31.44
N TYR A 681 0.85 -10.35 30.51
CA TYR A 681 1.86 -10.37 29.48
C TYR A 681 3.29 -10.37 30.01
N GLN A 682 3.62 -9.51 30.98
CA GLN A 682 4.93 -9.50 31.64
C GLN A 682 5.23 -10.87 32.33
N ASP A 683 4.26 -11.41 33.03
CA ASP A 683 4.42 -12.72 33.69
C ASP A 683 4.63 -13.85 32.66
N PHE A 684 3.94 -13.81 31.51
CA PHE A 684 4.14 -14.71 30.39
C PHE A 684 5.55 -14.58 29.80
N VAL A 685 5.99 -13.37 29.48
CA VAL A 685 7.30 -13.10 28.89
C VAL A 685 8.42 -13.56 29.83
N TRP A 686 8.38 -13.16 31.07
CA TRP A 686 9.45 -13.47 32.02
C TRP A 686 9.44 -14.92 32.48
N GLY A 687 8.26 -15.55 32.51
CA GLY A 687 8.13 -17.00 32.74
C GLY A 687 8.74 -17.82 31.60
N ARG A 688 8.59 -17.37 30.35
CA ARG A 688 9.28 -17.96 29.20
C ARG A 688 10.78 -17.67 29.23
N TRP A 689 11.19 -16.42 29.47
CA TRP A 689 12.60 -16.05 29.57
C TRP A 689 13.41 -16.97 30.47
N GLU A 690 12.91 -17.24 31.67
CA GLU A 690 13.56 -18.16 32.62
C GLU A 690 13.75 -19.58 32.05
N LYS A 691 12.85 -20.05 31.23
CA LYS A 691 12.93 -21.37 30.58
C LYS A 691 13.92 -21.42 29.43
N VAL A 692 14.05 -20.32 28.69
CA VAL A 692 14.79 -20.34 27.41
C VAL A 692 16.14 -19.61 27.47
N LYS A 693 16.42 -18.78 28.47
CA LYS A 693 17.62 -17.93 28.51
C LYS A 693 18.94 -18.69 28.36
N HIS A 694 18.97 -19.97 28.78
CA HIS A 694 20.18 -20.80 28.75
C HIS A 694 20.71 -21.10 27.32
N VAL A 695 19.90 -20.92 26.27
CA VAL A 695 20.34 -21.13 24.89
C VAL A 695 20.97 -19.88 24.26
N TYR A 696 20.88 -18.71 24.92
CA TYR A 696 21.42 -17.44 24.44
C TYR A 696 22.89 -17.24 24.85
N PRO A 697 23.67 -16.47 24.10
CA PRO A 697 24.98 -15.99 24.54
C PRO A 697 24.90 -15.28 25.90
N ARG A 698 25.97 -15.35 26.69
CA ARG A 698 26.00 -14.80 28.04
C ARG A 698 25.63 -13.30 28.09
N GLU A 699 26.11 -12.53 27.16
CA GLU A 699 25.80 -11.09 27.04
C GLU A 699 24.27 -10.85 26.92
N LEU A 700 23.58 -11.66 26.12
CA LEU A 700 22.14 -11.58 25.97
C LEU A 700 21.39 -12.09 27.22
N GLN A 701 21.94 -13.10 27.91
CA GLN A 701 21.37 -13.54 29.19
C GLN A 701 21.42 -12.42 30.22
N GLU A 702 22.58 -11.75 30.38
CA GLU A 702 22.76 -10.63 31.30
C GLU A 702 21.85 -9.44 30.92
N ALA A 703 21.71 -9.15 29.60
CA ALA A 703 20.84 -8.09 29.10
C ALA A 703 19.35 -8.40 29.40
N GLY A 704 18.90 -9.62 29.15
CA GLY A 704 17.51 -10.04 29.42
C GLY A 704 17.18 -10.04 30.91
N ASP A 705 18.09 -10.56 31.78
CA ASP A 705 17.92 -10.55 33.22
C ASP A 705 17.83 -9.11 33.76
N ARG A 706 18.67 -8.19 33.23
CA ARG A 706 18.63 -6.77 33.62
C ARG A 706 17.36 -6.07 33.17
N LEU A 707 16.89 -6.35 31.97
CA LEU A 707 15.61 -5.82 31.49
C LEU A 707 14.44 -6.30 32.35
N ARG A 708 14.43 -7.58 32.73
CA ARG A 708 13.47 -8.12 33.68
C ARG A 708 13.52 -7.39 35.04
N GLU A 709 14.70 -7.18 35.58
CA GLU A 709 14.90 -6.44 36.82
C GLU A 709 14.33 -5.02 36.74
N ILE A 710 14.62 -4.30 35.67
CA ILE A 710 14.05 -2.96 35.37
C ILE A 710 12.53 -3.02 35.37
N THR A 711 11.95 -3.99 34.65
CA THR A 711 10.49 -4.16 34.60
C THR A 711 9.89 -4.40 35.99
N MET A 712 10.52 -5.26 36.79
CA MET A 712 10.05 -5.54 38.16
C MET A 712 10.18 -4.32 39.08
N ARG A 713 11.27 -3.53 38.96
CA ARG A 713 11.42 -2.27 39.72
C ARG A 713 10.36 -1.25 39.31
N THR A 714 10.05 -1.14 38.04
CA THR A 714 8.96 -0.25 37.56
C THR A 714 7.60 -0.71 38.06
N ARG A 715 7.34 -2.03 38.05
CA ARG A 715 6.12 -2.62 38.61
C ARG A 715 5.99 -2.35 40.11
N GLU A 716 7.09 -2.42 40.83
CA GLU A 716 7.16 -2.10 42.27
C GLU A 716 6.89 -0.61 42.50
N TRP A 717 7.54 0.26 41.75
CA TRP A 717 7.33 1.71 41.80
C TRP A 717 5.86 2.10 41.51
N LEU A 718 5.20 1.41 40.58
CA LEU A 718 3.79 1.63 40.23
C LEU A 718 2.80 0.83 41.12
N ARG A 719 3.27 0.00 42.05
CA ARG A 719 2.42 -0.89 42.86
C ARG A 719 1.20 -0.22 43.47
N PRO A 720 1.28 0.94 44.15
CA PRO A 720 0.09 1.59 44.70
C PRO A 720 -0.97 1.93 43.64
N HIS A 721 -0.54 2.40 42.50
CA HIS A 721 -1.44 2.74 41.39
C HIS A 721 -2.03 1.46 40.76
N LEU A 722 -1.23 0.41 40.59
CA LEU A 722 -1.67 -0.85 39.99
C LEU A 722 -2.67 -1.58 40.90
N GLU A 723 -2.49 -1.55 42.21
CA GLU A 723 -3.44 -2.13 43.18
C GLU A 723 -4.77 -1.38 43.16
N GLN A 724 -4.73 -0.05 43.20
CA GLN A 724 -5.93 0.77 43.05
C GLN A 724 -6.62 0.53 41.69
N LEU A 725 -5.84 0.45 40.62
CA LEU A 725 -6.34 0.23 39.28
C LEU A 725 -7.02 -1.15 39.13
N ARG A 726 -6.46 -2.21 39.73
CA ARG A 726 -7.07 -3.54 39.73
C ARG A 726 -8.47 -3.56 40.33
N GLU A 727 -8.67 -2.84 41.41
CA GLU A 727 -10.01 -2.73 42.02
C GLU A 727 -10.94 -1.89 41.17
N LYS A 728 -10.42 -0.81 40.58
CA LYS A 728 -11.20 0.12 39.75
C LYS A 728 -11.70 -0.54 38.48
N VAL A 729 -10.84 -1.31 37.77
CA VAL A 729 -11.21 -1.96 36.49
C VAL A 729 -12.30 -3.05 36.67
N LYS A 730 -12.47 -3.65 37.84
CA LYS A 730 -13.59 -4.58 38.12
C LYS A 730 -14.96 -3.91 37.93
N GLY A 731 -15.01 -2.59 38.18
CA GLY A 731 -16.22 -1.79 37.96
C GLY A 731 -16.52 -1.44 36.51
N GLY A 732 -15.61 -1.76 35.60
CA GLY A 732 -15.70 -1.49 34.18
C GLY A 732 -14.51 -0.71 33.62
N VAL A 733 -14.18 -0.96 32.35
CA VAL A 733 -13.31 -0.13 31.52
C VAL A 733 -13.99 0.19 30.22
N ARG A 734 -13.82 1.40 29.72
CA ARG A 734 -14.48 1.87 28.50
C ARG A 734 -13.81 1.33 27.23
N ASN A 735 -12.51 1.11 27.26
CA ASN A 735 -11.68 0.72 26.13
C ASN A 735 -11.07 -0.66 26.39
N SER A 736 -11.14 -1.56 25.40
CA SER A 736 -10.55 -2.91 25.52
C SER A 736 -9.03 -2.88 25.59
N VAL A 737 -8.38 -1.92 24.94
CA VAL A 737 -6.94 -1.62 24.96
C VAL A 737 -6.71 -0.12 24.89
N VAL A 738 -5.58 0.37 25.39
CA VAL A 738 -5.32 1.80 25.52
C VAL A 738 -4.06 2.30 24.81
N LEU A 739 -2.99 1.50 24.69
CA LEU A 739 -1.70 1.95 24.19
C LEU A 739 -1.25 1.26 22.89
N SER A 740 -0.65 2.06 21.98
CA SER A 740 0.08 1.63 20.80
C SER A 740 1.13 2.68 20.42
N ILE A 741 2.31 2.29 19.97
CA ILE A 741 3.31 3.25 19.49
C ILE A 741 3.44 3.12 17.97
N ALA A 742 2.82 4.06 17.23
CA ALA A 742 2.92 4.15 15.79
C ALA A 742 4.24 4.84 15.36
N PRO A 743 4.63 4.76 14.06
CA PRO A 743 5.89 5.34 13.56
C PRO A 743 5.99 6.86 13.74
N THR A 744 4.88 7.58 13.77
CA THR A 744 4.79 9.05 13.84
C THR A 744 5.63 9.81 12.80
N GLY A 745 5.94 9.19 11.65
CA GLY A 745 6.85 9.72 10.66
C GLY A 745 6.52 11.12 10.15
N ARG A 746 5.23 11.48 10.04
CA ARG A 746 4.77 12.83 9.64
C ARG A 746 4.41 13.71 10.83
N THR A 747 3.76 13.13 11.84
CA THR A 747 3.31 13.89 13.03
C THR A 747 4.47 14.39 13.87
N SER A 748 5.59 13.66 13.95
CA SER A 748 6.80 14.11 14.62
C SER A 748 7.46 15.30 13.90
N ILE A 749 7.46 15.32 12.56
CA ILE A 749 7.95 16.46 11.75
C ILE A 749 7.08 17.69 12.05
N LEU A 750 5.75 17.54 12.05
CA LEU A 750 4.82 18.64 12.40
C LEU A 750 5.05 19.15 13.83
N ALA A 751 5.34 18.23 14.76
CA ALA A 751 5.61 18.57 16.16
C ALA A 751 7.06 19.04 16.42
N GLY A 752 7.94 19.00 15.42
CA GLY A 752 9.33 19.43 15.51
C GLY A 752 10.17 18.55 16.46
N THR A 753 9.97 17.21 16.44
CA THR A 753 10.65 16.29 17.35
C THR A 753 10.96 14.93 16.69
N THR A 754 11.59 14.01 17.44
CA THR A 754 11.94 12.68 16.97
C THR A 754 10.72 11.75 16.88
N SER A 755 10.77 10.75 15.97
CA SER A 755 9.67 9.82 15.71
C SER A 755 9.54 8.76 16.81
N GLY A 756 8.35 8.57 17.37
CA GLY A 756 8.02 7.48 18.30
C GLY A 756 9.08 7.24 19.37
N VAL A 757 9.55 6.01 19.42
CA VAL A 757 10.64 5.53 20.29
C VAL A 757 11.97 5.39 19.54
N GLU A 758 12.04 5.92 18.30
CA GLU A 758 13.26 5.85 17.50
C GLU A 758 14.39 6.72 18.08
N PRO A 759 15.67 6.35 17.89
CA PRO A 759 16.81 7.20 18.23
C PRO A 759 16.96 8.35 17.25
N ILE A 760 17.92 9.23 17.49
CA ILE A 760 18.36 10.22 16.51
C ILE A 760 18.83 9.47 15.26
N PHE A 761 18.21 9.75 14.11
CA PHE A 761 18.57 9.04 12.88
C PHE A 761 19.98 9.41 12.39
N ALA A 762 20.22 10.70 12.26
CA ALA A 762 21.53 11.31 11.94
C ALA A 762 21.50 12.78 12.36
N LEU A 763 22.69 13.39 12.55
CA LEU A 763 22.81 14.83 12.89
C LEU A 763 22.66 15.74 11.67
N ALA A 764 22.99 15.23 10.48
CA ALA A 764 22.70 15.85 9.20
C ALA A 764 22.27 14.75 8.22
N PHE A 765 21.20 14.93 7.51
CA PHE A 765 20.66 13.93 6.60
C PHE A 765 19.84 14.55 5.47
N VAL A 766 19.73 13.77 4.42
CA VAL A 766 18.90 14.10 3.26
C VAL A 766 17.64 13.23 3.32
N ARG A 767 16.49 13.86 3.38
CA ARG A 767 15.19 13.19 3.35
C ARG A 767 14.54 13.41 2.00
N ASN A 768 14.29 12.32 1.28
CA ASN A 768 13.50 12.37 0.07
C ASN A 768 12.00 12.25 0.44
N VAL A 769 11.29 13.35 0.33
CA VAL A 769 9.85 13.42 0.59
C VAL A 769 9.10 13.77 -0.69
N THR A 770 7.78 13.60 -0.68
CA THR A 770 6.90 13.83 -1.83
C THR A 770 7.05 15.22 -2.45
N VAL A 771 7.32 16.23 -1.62
CA VAL A 771 7.51 17.63 -2.05
C VAL A 771 8.95 17.95 -2.49
N GLY A 772 9.86 16.99 -2.42
CA GLY A 772 11.26 17.16 -2.85
C GLY A 772 12.27 16.57 -1.88
N THR A 773 13.53 16.94 -2.08
CA THR A 773 14.63 16.56 -1.21
C THR A 773 14.82 17.63 -0.17
N LEU A 774 14.71 17.28 1.11
CA LEU A 774 14.97 18.15 2.24
C LEU A 774 16.34 17.85 2.81
N ILE A 775 17.13 18.89 3.05
CA ILE A 775 18.36 18.81 3.83
C ILE A 775 17.97 19.19 5.26
N GLU A 776 18.17 18.27 6.18
CA GLU A 776 17.78 18.47 7.57
C GLU A 776 19.00 18.33 8.49
N TYR A 777 19.09 19.23 9.46
CA TYR A 777 19.95 19.07 10.63
C TYR A 777 19.10 18.74 11.85
N TYR A 778 19.62 17.90 12.72
CA TYR A 778 19.00 17.65 14.01
C TYR A 778 19.35 18.81 14.95
N GLU A 779 18.58 19.90 14.86
CA GLU A 779 18.85 21.17 15.54
C GLU A 779 19.13 21.01 17.04
N PRO A 780 18.39 20.20 17.84
CA PRO A 780 18.69 20.07 19.27
C PRO A 780 20.11 19.54 19.54
N GLY A 781 20.63 18.66 18.70
CA GLY A 781 22.02 18.17 18.78
C GLY A 781 23.04 19.22 18.37
N ILE A 782 22.75 19.97 17.30
CA ILE A 782 23.60 21.07 16.82
C ILE A 782 23.67 22.20 17.87
N GLU A 783 22.55 22.56 18.47
CA GLU A 783 22.50 23.55 19.54
C GLU A 783 23.32 23.13 20.77
N LEU A 784 23.27 21.84 21.17
CA LEU A 784 24.10 21.31 22.24
C LEU A 784 25.59 21.48 21.92
N LEU A 785 26.00 21.14 20.68
CA LEU A 785 27.39 21.28 20.24
C LEU A 785 27.83 22.76 20.24
N LYS A 786 26.95 23.65 19.78
CA LYS A 786 27.19 25.12 19.84
C LYS A 786 27.33 25.60 21.27
N ALA A 787 26.42 25.22 22.14
CA ALA A 787 26.43 25.62 23.56
C ALA A 787 27.67 25.14 24.32
N ARG A 788 28.24 23.99 23.93
CA ARG A 788 29.50 23.47 24.47
C ARG A 788 30.77 24.00 23.77
N GLY A 789 30.61 24.87 22.75
CA GLY A 789 31.76 25.37 21.94
C GLY A 789 32.40 24.30 21.06
N LEU A 790 31.69 23.19 20.77
CA LEU A 790 32.18 22.06 20.00
C LEU A 790 31.80 22.09 18.51
N TRP A 791 30.92 23.01 18.09
CA TRP A 791 30.52 23.16 16.69
C TRP A 791 31.57 23.92 15.87
N THR A 792 32.75 23.33 15.72
CA THR A 792 33.85 23.88 14.94
C THR A 792 33.70 23.56 13.44
N PRO A 793 34.38 24.28 12.53
CA PRO A 793 34.33 23.94 11.08
C PRO A 793 34.72 22.49 10.79
N GLN A 794 35.67 21.93 11.58
CA GLN A 794 36.09 20.54 11.44
C GLN A 794 34.96 19.55 11.86
N VAL A 795 34.29 19.77 12.98
CA VAL A 795 33.16 18.96 13.47
C VAL A 795 31.99 19.07 12.51
N ARG A 796 31.68 20.28 12.06
CA ARG A 796 30.63 20.55 11.08
C ARG A 796 30.88 19.75 9.79
N ARG A 797 32.11 19.76 9.24
CA ARG A 797 32.48 19.00 8.03
C ARG A 797 32.22 17.49 8.22
N VAL A 798 32.61 16.91 9.34
CA VAL A 798 32.41 15.49 9.64
C VAL A 798 30.91 15.18 9.70
N VAL A 799 30.09 15.99 10.38
CA VAL A 799 28.65 15.83 10.49
C VAL A 799 28.00 15.95 9.11
N GLU A 800 28.36 16.92 8.29
CA GLU A 800 27.84 17.10 6.94
C GLU A 800 28.22 15.96 5.98
N GLU A 801 29.41 15.38 6.16
CA GLU A 801 29.89 14.26 5.34
C GLU A 801 29.24 12.93 5.72
N THR A 802 29.09 12.66 7.01
CA THR A 802 28.73 11.34 7.53
C THR A 802 27.35 11.30 8.20
N GLY A 803 26.84 12.42 8.67
CA GLY A 803 25.67 12.52 9.52
C GLY A 803 25.93 12.14 10.99
N MET A 804 27.17 11.88 11.38
CA MET A 804 27.56 11.27 12.66
C MET A 804 28.73 12.02 13.31
N LEU A 805 29.00 11.73 14.60
CA LEU A 805 30.14 12.28 15.35
C LEU A 805 31.28 11.30 15.56
N ARG A 806 31.20 10.07 15.09
CA ARG A 806 32.20 9.02 15.34
C ARG A 806 33.62 9.51 15.12
N ASP A 807 33.90 10.11 13.97
CA ASP A 807 35.23 10.56 13.57
C ASP A 807 35.47 12.05 13.84
N ALA A 808 34.52 12.71 14.54
CA ALA A 808 34.66 14.10 14.91
C ALA A 808 35.54 14.28 16.16
N PRO A 809 36.34 15.36 16.25
CA PRO A 809 37.18 15.66 17.41
C PRO A 809 36.36 16.28 18.56
N VAL A 810 35.46 15.50 19.12
CA VAL A 810 34.58 15.87 20.26
C VAL A 810 34.75 14.83 21.36
N PRO A 811 34.50 15.18 22.65
CA PRO A 811 34.59 14.25 23.77
C PRO A 811 33.68 13.03 23.61
N ASP A 812 34.08 11.89 24.15
CA ASP A 812 33.35 10.62 23.99
C ASP A 812 31.96 10.64 24.67
N ASP A 813 31.79 11.37 25.78
CA ASP A 813 30.49 11.58 26.41
C ASP A 813 29.51 12.26 25.46
N VAL A 814 29.99 13.20 24.66
CA VAL A 814 29.16 13.89 23.63
C VAL A 814 28.86 12.96 22.46
N LYS A 815 29.84 12.12 22.02
CA LYS A 815 29.59 11.11 20.99
C LYS A 815 28.53 10.12 21.44
N HIS A 816 28.60 9.62 22.67
CA HIS A 816 27.62 8.71 23.21
C HIS A 816 26.22 9.34 23.33
N LEU A 817 26.15 10.60 23.79
CA LEU A 817 24.89 11.30 23.97
C LEU A 817 24.18 11.58 22.64
N LEU A 818 24.93 11.87 21.58
CA LEU A 818 24.45 12.16 20.24
C LEU A 818 24.61 10.97 19.27
N ALA A 819 24.80 9.75 19.81
CA ALA A 819 24.91 8.55 18.98
C ALA A 819 23.66 8.35 18.12
N THR A 820 23.88 8.13 16.83
CA THR A 820 22.82 7.98 15.82
C THR A 820 22.36 6.53 15.69
N ALA A 821 21.25 6.33 15.00
CA ALA A 821 20.63 5.01 14.82
C ALA A 821 21.61 3.93 14.32
N MET A 822 22.57 4.27 13.48
CA MET A 822 23.56 3.33 12.93
C MET A 822 24.74 3.05 13.88
N GLU A 823 24.91 3.85 14.93
CA GLU A 823 26.02 3.76 15.89
C GLU A 823 25.63 3.03 17.17
N ILE A 824 24.32 2.96 17.51
CA ILE A 824 23.80 2.44 18.76
C ILE A 824 24.01 0.93 18.93
N GLY A 825 24.04 0.15 17.87
CA GLY A 825 24.06 -1.32 17.89
C GLY A 825 22.68 -1.95 18.11
N TRP A 826 22.47 -3.09 17.47
CA TRP A 826 21.16 -3.75 17.39
C TRP A 826 20.56 -4.12 18.76
N LEU A 827 21.40 -4.51 19.71
CA LEU A 827 20.93 -4.95 21.06
C LEU A 827 20.18 -3.82 21.77
N TRP A 828 20.70 -2.58 21.71
CA TRP A 828 20.06 -1.43 22.35
C TRP A 828 18.72 -1.07 21.67
N HIS A 829 18.62 -1.24 20.35
CA HIS A 829 17.36 -1.08 19.64
C HIS A 829 16.30 -2.08 20.14
N VAL A 830 16.68 -3.37 20.30
CA VAL A 830 15.77 -4.42 20.78
C VAL A 830 15.39 -4.18 22.25
N LEU A 831 16.36 -3.86 23.10
CA LEU A 831 16.12 -3.56 24.51
C LEU A 831 15.15 -2.39 24.71
N MET A 832 15.31 -1.33 23.92
CA MET A 832 14.44 -0.16 23.96
C MET A 832 13.00 -0.52 23.57
N GLN A 833 12.82 -1.26 22.47
CA GLN A 833 11.52 -1.73 22.04
C GLN A 833 10.89 -2.68 23.06
N ALA A 834 11.67 -3.65 23.56
CA ALA A 834 11.21 -4.63 24.53
C ALA A 834 10.81 -3.96 25.86
N SER A 835 11.57 -2.97 26.31
CA SER A 835 11.29 -2.23 27.52
C SER A 835 9.98 -1.46 27.46
N ALA A 836 9.75 -0.72 26.37
CA ALA A 836 8.47 -0.05 26.10
C ALA A 836 7.32 -1.05 25.97
N GLN A 837 7.56 -2.20 25.32
CA GLN A 837 6.53 -3.21 25.05
C GLN A 837 5.98 -3.86 26.32
N GLN A 838 6.73 -3.82 27.43
CA GLN A 838 6.23 -4.35 28.71
C GLN A 838 4.94 -3.65 29.18
N TRP A 839 4.68 -2.43 28.72
CA TRP A 839 3.54 -1.60 29.15
C TRP A 839 2.59 -1.25 27.99
N VAL A 840 2.92 -1.63 26.75
CA VAL A 840 2.09 -1.35 25.57
C VAL A 840 1.26 -2.59 25.23
N ASP A 841 -0.04 -2.48 25.36
CA ASP A 841 -0.97 -3.60 25.12
C ASP A 841 -1.11 -3.98 23.65
N GLN A 842 -0.88 -3.06 22.70
CA GLN A 842 -0.81 -3.37 21.27
C GLN A 842 0.66 -3.47 20.76
N GLY A 843 0.89 -3.17 19.50
CA GLY A 843 2.22 -3.20 18.88
C GLY A 843 3.01 -1.91 19.04
N ILE A 844 4.30 -2.00 18.74
CA ILE A 844 5.24 -0.89 18.67
C ILE A 844 5.92 -0.93 17.31
N SER A 845 5.81 0.18 16.55
CA SER A 845 6.60 0.38 15.36
C SER A 845 8.01 0.85 15.72
N LYS A 846 9.00 0.02 15.42
CA LYS A 846 10.41 0.31 15.63
C LYS A 846 11.27 -0.43 14.62
N THR A 847 12.25 0.28 14.07
CA THR A 847 13.25 -0.30 13.17
C THR A 847 14.55 -0.60 13.92
N ILE A 848 15.07 -1.81 13.77
CA ILE A 848 16.40 -2.17 14.26
C ILE A 848 17.40 -1.77 13.16
N ASN A 849 18.00 -0.59 13.31
CA ASN A 849 18.97 -0.08 12.34
C ASN A 849 20.33 -0.72 12.59
N MET A 850 20.98 -1.15 11.52
CA MET A 850 22.31 -1.79 11.55
C MET A 850 23.24 -1.16 10.53
N PRO A 851 24.53 -1.01 10.82
CA PRO A 851 25.50 -0.51 9.86
C PRO A 851 25.69 -1.50 8.69
N ALA A 852 26.19 -1.01 7.55
CA ALA A 852 26.36 -1.81 6.33
C ALA A 852 27.21 -3.08 6.52
N ASN A 853 28.16 -3.05 7.45
CA ASN A 853 29.08 -4.16 7.77
C ASN A 853 28.58 -5.07 8.92
N ALA A 854 27.34 -4.92 9.37
CA ALA A 854 26.77 -5.81 10.39
C ALA A 854 26.76 -7.26 9.90
N PRO A 855 27.22 -8.24 10.73
CA PRO A 855 27.19 -9.65 10.38
C PRO A 855 25.75 -10.20 10.33
N LYS A 856 25.53 -11.31 9.65
CA LYS A 856 24.22 -11.98 9.56
C LYS A 856 23.71 -12.46 10.92
N GLU A 857 24.63 -12.86 11.77
CA GLU A 857 24.41 -13.31 13.13
C GLU A 857 23.72 -12.24 13.99
N ASP A 858 23.99 -10.96 13.75
CA ASP A 858 23.32 -9.86 14.45
C ASP A 858 21.81 -9.86 14.20
N VAL A 859 21.38 -10.13 12.95
CA VAL A 859 19.96 -10.23 12.60
C VAL A 859 19.34 -11.47 13.22
N TYR A 860 20.05 -12.60 13.16
CA TYR A 860 19.61 -13.85 13.79
C TYR A 860 19.36 -13.66 15.30
N TRP A 861 20.34 -13.09 16.01
CA TRP A 861 20.19 -12.87 17.46
C TRP A 861 19.22 -11.75 17.80
N ALA A 862 19.10 -10.71 16.96
CA ALA A 862 18.09 -9.68 17.14
C ALA A 862 16.68 -10.29 17.07
N PHE A 863 16.40 -11.15 16.11
CA PHE A 863 15.13 -11.86 16.00
C PHE A 863 14.91 -12.84 17.17
N ALA A 864 15.90 -13.68 17.47
CA ALA A 864 15.80 -14.64 18.56
C ALA A 864 15.58 -13.97 19.92
N PHE A 865 16.36 -12.93 20.23
CA PHE A 865 16.29 -12.22 21.50
C PHE A 865 14.99 -11.43 21.65
N ALA A 866 14.54 -10.74 20.57
CA ALA A 866 13.28 -10.02 20.56
C ALA A 866 12.07 -10.92 20.92
N TRP A 867 12.03 -12.15 20.38
CA TRP A 867 11.03 -13.13 20.77
C TRP A 867 11.04 -13.42 22.26
N ALA A 868 12.22 -13.72 22.81
CA ALA A 868 12.36 -14.15 24.20
C ALA A 868 11.99 -13.05 25.20
N VAL A 869 12.35 -11.78 24.93
CA VAL A 869 12.08 -10.64 25.81
C VAL A 869 10.75 -9.94 25.53
N GLY A 870 9.91 -10.53 24.68
CA GLY A 870 8.50 -10.15 24.55
C GLY A 870 8.17 -9.14 23.45
N VAL A 871 9.08 -8.78 22.56
CA VAL A 871 8.73 -7.93 21.40
C VAL A 871 7.64 -8.62 20.58
N LYS A 872 6.60 -7.88 20.15
CA LYS A 872 5.45 -8.43 19.41
C LYS A 872 5.69 -8.52 17.91
N GLY A 873 6.46 -7.59 17.36
CA GLY A 873 6.88 -7.57 15.97
C GLY A 873 8.19 -6.81 15.82
N ILE A 874 9.05 -7.26 14.90
CA ILE A 874 10.39 -6.70 14.70
C ILE A 874 10.69 -6.55 13.21
N THR A 875 11.29 -5.42 12.86
CA THR A 875 11.80 -5.13 11.50
C THR A 875 13.25 -4.68 11.60
N VAL A 876 14.11 -5.24 10.75
CA VAL A 876 15.53 -4.89 10.68
C VAL A 876 15.78 -4.04 9.43
N TYR A 877 16.65 -3.06 9.54
CA TYR A 877 17.15 -2.29 8.40
C TYR A 877 18.67 -2.16 8.50
N ARG A 878 19.39 -2.84 7.60
CA ARG A 878 20.84 -2.70 7.47
C ARG A 878 21.14 -1.62 6.40
N ASP A 879 22.04 -0.70 6.74
CA ASP A 879 22.48 0.32 5.77
C ASP A 879 22.94 -0.34 4.46
N LYS A 880 22.53 0.20 3.33
CA LYS A 880 22.80 -0.32 1.97
C LYS A 880 22.20 -1.72 1.68
N SER A 881 21.29 -2.22 2.50
CA SER A 881 20.52 -3.44 2.18
C SER A 881 19.52 -3.20 1.06
N LYS A 882 19.09 -1.96 0.84
CA LYS A 882 18.23 -1.55 -0.27
C LYS A 882 19.00 -0.62 -1.22
N SER A 883 18.81 -0.78 -2.53
CA SER A 883 19.47 0.05 -3.56
C SER A 883 19.03 1.52 -3.51
N VAL A 884 17.85 1.81 -3.01
CA VAL A 884 17.29 3.16 -2.81
C VAL A 884 16.88 3.34 -1.36
N GLN A 885 17.46 4.32 -0.71
CA GLN A 885 17.13 4.70 0.67
C GLN A 885 16.19 5.90 0.68
N VAL A 886 15.23 5.91 1.59
CA VAL A 886 14.32 7.06 1.81
C VAL A 886 15.07 8.20 2.50
N ILE A 887 16.01 7.86 3.36
CA ILE A 887 16.84 8.81 4.12
C ILE A 887 18.31 8.41 3.96
N TYR A 888 19.17 9.37 3.61
CA TYR A 888 20.61 9.18 3.51
C TYR A 888 21.31 9.92 4.62
N THR A 889 22.23 9.25 5.31
CA THR A 889 23.10 9.87 6.31
C THR A 889 24.17 10.72 5.63
N GLY A 890 24.38 11.95 6.12
CA GLY A 890 25.30 12.93 5.52
C GLY A 890 24.76 13.57 4.23
N LEU A 891 25.40 14.64 3.81
CA LEU A 891 24.95 15.49 2.69
C LEU A 891 25.75 15.28 1.40
N LYS A 892 26.97 14.75 1.50
CA LYS A 892 27.98 14.76 0.42
C LYS A 892 27.56 14.03 -0.87
N GLN A 893 26.85 12.89 -0.74
CA GLN A 893 26.49 12.10 -1.93
C GLN A 893 25.36 12.75 -2.74
N GLU A 894 24.35 13.31 -2.06
CA GLU A 894 23.20 13.91 -2.73
C GLU A 894 23.55 15.27 -3.36
N ILE A 895 24.40 16.05 -2.69
CA ILE A 895 24.91 17.30 -3.27
C ILE A 895 25.77 17.02 -4.50
N LYS A 896 26.66 16.03 -4.47
CA LYS A 896 27.42 15.62 -5.66
C LYS A 896 26.51 15.19 -6.81
N LYS A 897 25.43 14.48 -6.52
CA LYS A 897 24.46 14.05 -7.51
C LYS A 897 23.68 15.23 -8.09
N LYS A 898 23.19 16.16 -7.26
CA LYS A 898 22.49 17.37 -7.71
C LYS A 898 23.37 18.29 -8.54
N LEU A 899 24.66 18.43 -8.18
CA LEU A 899 25.63 19.19 -8.94
C LEU A 899 25.94 18.55 -10.30
N ALA A 900 25.98 17.21 -10.35
CA ALA A 900 26.14 16.47 -11.61
C ALA A 900 24.91 16.56 -12.51
N ASP A 901 23.70 16.47 -11.93
CA ASP A 901 22.42 16.57 -12.64
C ASP A 901 22.15 17.99 -13.16
N ALA A 902 22.61 19.03 -12.44
CA ALA A 902 22.46 20.44 -12.81
C ALA A 902 23.46 20.92 -13.88
N LYS A 903 24.40 20.05 -14.34
CA LYS A 903 25.48 20.42 -15.26
C LYS A 903 26.31 21.66 -14.81
N ILE A 904 26.35 21.94 -13.53
CA ILE A 904 27.15 23.02 -12.98
C ILE A 904 28.57 22.52 -12.86
N LEU A 905 29.43 22.99 -13.76
CA LEU A 905 30.88 22.79 -13.71
C LEU A 905 31.45 23.64 -12.56
N ILE A 906 31.49 23.07 -11.35
CA ILE A 906 32.19 23.72 -10.23
C ILE A 906 33.68 23.35 -10.31
N LYS A 907 34.52 24.36 -10.30
CA LYS A 907 35.96 24.15 -10.24
C LYS A 907 36.36 23.42 -8.94
N PRO A 908 37.40 22.57 -8.94
CA PRO A 908 37.80 21.80 -7.76
C PRO A 908 38.06 22.63 -6.50
N ALA A 909 38.46 23.89 -6.61
CA ALA A 909 38.64 24.80 -5.49
C ALA A 909 37.34 25.17 -4.75
N ALA A 910 36.15 25.05 -5.39
CA ALA A 910 34.87 25.33 -4.75
C ALA A 910 34.35 24.15 -3.91
N LEU A 911 34.95 22.96 -4.00
CA LEU A 911 34.68 21.81 -3.14
C LEU A 911 35.21 21.97 -1.71
N GLU A 912 36.07 22.97 -1.46
CA GLU A 912 36.59 23.33 -0.14
C GLU A 912 35.70 24.33 0.62
N ALA A 913 34.74 24.98 -0.07
CA ALA A 913 33.72 25.82 0.58
C ALA A 913 32.75 24.98 1.40
N SER A 914 32.26 25.55 2.49
CA SER A 914 31.25 24.86 3.31
C SER A 914 29.96 24.59 2.48
N ILE A 915 29.28 23.53 2.80
CA ILE A 915 28.02 23.15 2.10
C ILE A 915 26.95 24.26 2.23
N GLU A 916 26.97 25.06 3.31
CA GLU A 916 26.12 26.24 3.46
C GLU A 916 26.49 27.36 2.48
N GLU A 917 27.78 27.61 2.24
CA GLU A 917 28.18 28.61 1.25
C GLU A 917 27.76 28.22 -0.16
N VAL A 918 27.82 26.92 -0.49
CA VAL A 918 27.31 26.40 -1.78
C VAL A 918 25.79 26.45 -1.84
N ALA A 919 25.10 26.17 -0.75
CA ALA A 919 23.64 26.26 -0.66
C ALA A 919 23.16 27.72 -0.72
N GLU A 920 23.89 28.65 -0.08
CA GLU A 920 23.64 30.08 -0.14
C GLU A 920 23.92 30.65 -1.55
N GLU A 921 24.99 30.20 -2.21
CA GLU A 921 25.30 30.61 -3.57
C GLU A 921 24.26 30.12 -4.59
N VAL A 922 23.74 28.89 -4.42
CA VAL A 922 22.65 28.35 -5.22
C VAL A 922 21.34 29.12 -4.96
N LYS A 923 21.14 29.56 -3.72
CA LYS A 923 19.98 30.34 -3.28
C LYS A 923 20.03 31.76 -3.83
N LEU A 924 21.19 32.41 -3.73
CA LEU A 924 21.47 33.74 -4.31
C LEU A 924 21.30 33.75 -5.83
N LYS A 925 21.79 32.72 -6.52
CA LYS A 925 21.68 32.60 -7.96
C LYS A 925 20.24 32.35 -8.42
N ALA A 926 19.44 31.61 -7.66
CA ALA A 926 18.01 31.44 -7.93
C ALA A 926 17.25 32.76 -7.72
N LEU A 927 17.63 33.59 -6.74
CA LEU A 927 17.10 34.94 -6.51
C LEU A 927 17.53 35.93 -7.60
N GLU A 928 18.77 35.88 -8.08
CA GLU A 928 19.26 36.67 -9.22
C GLU A 928 18.56 36.33 -10.54
N GLU A 929 18.16 35.05 -10.71
CA GLU A 929 17.37 34.60 -11.87
C GLU A 929 15.86 34.89 -11.73
N GLY A 930 15.44 35.59 -10.64
CA GLY A 930 14.04 35.91 -10.38
C GLY A 930 13.18 34.69 -10.03
N LYS A 931 13.82 33.60 -9.57
CA LYS A 931 13.13 32.38 -9.15
C LYS A 931 13.14 32.31 -7.63
N ASP A 932 11.96 32.21 -7.03
CA ASP A 932 11.86 31.93 -5.59
C ASP A 932 12.48 30.54 -5.31
N PRO A 933 13.57 30.45 -4.52
CA PRO A 933 14.20 29.17 -4.21
C PRO A 933 13.29 28.19 -3.44
N TYR A 934 12.16 28.66 -2.92
CA TYR A 934 11.15 27.88 -2.23
C TYR A 934 9.89 27.62 -3.07
N CYS A 935 9.74 28.30 -4.23
CA CYS A 935 8.60 28.11 -5.12
C CYS A 935 8.89 27.05 -6.20
N LYS A 936 8.13 25.99 -6.20
CA LYS A 936 8.32 24.84 -7.10
C LYS A 936 7.46 24.84 -8.37
N THR A 937 6.54 25.77 -8.52
CA THR A 937 5.57 25.80 -9.63
C THR A 937 5.84 26.84 -10.71
N GLY A 938 6.80 27.78 -10.50
CA GLY A 938 7.07 28.85 -11.46
C GLY A 938 5.97 29.93 -11.55
N GLU A 939 4.97 29.87 -10.68
CA GLU A 939 3.81 30.79 -10.68
C GLU A 939 3.75 31.72 -9.45
N CYS A 940 4.80 31.76 -8.62
CA CYS A 940 4.90 32.67 -7.50
C CYS A 940 5.67 33.92 -7.96
N GLY A 941 4.98 34.80 -8.67
CA GLY A 941 5.44 36.12 -9.05
C GLY A 941 4.89 37.19 -8.13
#